data_50af349ef9f0b288a8ce73931244c405
#
_entry.id   50af349ef9f0b288a8ce73931244c405
#
_cell.length_a   1.000
_cell.length_b   1.000
_cell.length_c   1.000
_cell.angle_alpha   90.00
_cell.angle_beta   90.00
_cell.angle_gamma   90.00
#
_symmetry.space_group_name_H-M   'P 1'
#
loop_
_entity.id
_entity.type
_entity.pdbx_description
1 polymer ?
#
loop_
_entity_poly.entity_id
_entity_poly.type
_entity_poly.pdbx_seq_one_letter_code
_entity_poly.pdbx_strand_id
1 'polypeptide(L)'
;VLDGSMKEAWNGETYAYSNYGDKLKDYFDTGFSHTHNVSISNGTEKSHFRTSFGYSDNDGVFPTESLSRVNADLNAGTELNKWVSMDGKISLSRTKADNRPLYGDYGAISQLMRIPNNVRLDDLKQYSDETHAHVNWTGPTASIRNPYYVLHQRQNSDERWRAFGYYSMKINFTDWLHLSAKYAFDYYRTRVQSTNAGDGINGEANTSMITNDSMDRSEENFFESNAEVILMGDRQLTDNFRLGFNVGGNFMYQRSETLGVGVGNMVDKGNWMLNAANLLRTGSEDGYKRAMNSVFGSVQMAWKEYLSLDLTARNDWSSTLPSGNNSFFYPSANLSFVVSDFLRSIDKPLPSWVTFAKARLSAAQVGKDTSPYQLYNTYSFKFDNGVLTPTKDNVKMNDQLKPEIATSYEAGLDMKFLNNRLGFDFTYYYSKTKNQIMKVPAAAPWSGGQWVNAGMVTNQGVEFMLYSTLVETKDFAFDLNVNMAHNVSKVKELAPEENVNYMFFNGDGNFPVKVGTRAGHKLGEIYATSLYKRNENGDIIVNENGLPMTVTNESEYVNKPIGNIQPKLTMSVSPTFTYKGITLSALFDMKFGGDIFSYSEMLATGNGLAKRTLNRGEENNYMMVFPGVTESGEVNTKQVSASEYYGSLQAEDFIYDASFIKLKELSIGYSFPSSMLKKTPVNSLNVSFVARNL
;
A
#
# COMPACT_ATOMS: atom_id res chain seq x y z
N VAL A 1 27.19 32.77 -0.73
CA VAL A 1 26.74 33.24 -2.05
C VAL A 1 27.60 32.58 -3.12
N LEU A 2 26.97 31.98 -4.11
CA LEU A 2 27.65 31.40 -5.29
C LEU A 2 28.07 32.57 -6.17
N ASP A 3 29.35 33.00 -6.06
CA ASP A 3 29.87 34.23 -6.64
C ASP A 3 30.57 34.06 -8.01
N GLY A 4 30.57 32.82 -8.53
CA GLY A 4 31.20 32.48 -9.78
C GLY A 4 32.74 32.44 -9.74
N SER A 5 33.37 32.71 -8.59
CA SER A 5 34.83 32.61 -8.46
C SER A 5 35.31 31.17 -8.67
N MET A 6 36.49 31.05 -9.26
CA MET A 6 37.11 29.71 -9.40
C MET A 6 37.57 29.20 -8.04
N LYS A 7 37.10 28.03 -7.64
CA LYS A 7 37.46 27.37 -6.36
C LYS A 7 37.85 25.93 -6.60
N GLU A 8 38.77 25.43 -5.82
CA GLU A 8 39.12 24.04 -5.76
C GLU A 8 37.96 23.23 -5.14
N ALA A 9 37.56 22.17 -5.79
CA ALA A 9 36.53 21.27 -5.36
C ALA A 9 37.10 20.13 -4.49
N TRP A 10 36.20 19.33 -3.92
CA TRP A 10 36.52 18.16 -3.10
C TRP A 10 37.40 17.12 -3.81
N ASN A 11 37.33 17.03 -5.14
CA ASN A 11 38.10 16.12 -5.99
C ASN A 11 39.45 16.71 -6.51
N GLY A 12 39.82 17.91 -6.03
CA GLY A 12 41.00 18.63 -6.48
C GLY A 12 40.88 19.38 -7.80
N GLU A 13 39.77 19.29 -8.48
CA GLU A 13 39.48 20.07 -9.68
C GLU A 13 39.09 21.52 -9.30
N THR A 14 39.39 22.44 -10.19
CA THR A 14 39.03 23.84 -10.00
C THR A 14 37.93 24.25 -10.98
N TYR A 15 36.78 24.70 -10.44
CA TYR A 15 35.67 25.18 -11.24
C TYR A 15 34.94 26.36 -10.57
N ALA A 16 34.05 26.99 -11.32
CA ALA A 16 33.32 28.16 -10.83
C ALA A 16 32.40 27.79 -9.66
N TYR A 17 32.42 28.56 -8.60
CA TYR A 17 31.55 28.43 -7.45
C TYR A 17 30.14 28.94 -7.81
N SER A 18 29.39 28.10 -8.51
CA SER A 18 28.12 28.40 -9.15
C SER A 18 27.05 27.36 -8.89
N ASN A 19 25.83 27.63 -9.28
CA ASN A 19 24.75 26.64 -9.25
C ASN A 19 24.87 25.73 -10.49
N TYR A 20 24.99 24.42 -10.26
CA TYR A 20 25.12 23.38 -11.27
C TYR A 20 23.82 22.58 -11.42
N GLY A 21 22.76 23.25 -11.87
CA GLY A 21 21.56 22.62 -12.36
C GLY A 21 20.57 22.10 -11.30
N ASP A 22 19.57 21.38 -11.79
CA ASP A 22 18.55 20.69 -11.00
C ASP A 22 18.96 19.22 -10.77
N LYS A 23 19.66 18.97 -9.67
CA LYS A 23 20.21 17.65 -9.35
C LYS A 23 19.15 16.55 -9.29
N LEU A 24 17.92 16.85 -8.85
CA LEU A 24 16.86 15.87 -8.83
C LEU A 24 16.48 15.44 -10.23
N LYS A 25 16.29 16.41 -11.12
CA LYS A 25 15.95 16.14 -12.52
C LYS A 25 17.08 15.41 -13.26
N ASP A 26 18.32 15.86 -13.02
CA ASP A 26 19.50 15.34 -13.75
C ASP A 26 19.96 13.96 -13.24
N TYR A 27 19.50 13.54 -12.06
CA TYR A 27 19.84 12.23 -11.47
C TYR A 27 18.99 11.10 -12.05
N PHE A 28 17.74 11.39 -12.43
CA PHE A 28 16.81 10.37 -12.91
C PHE A 28 16.93 10.12 -14.40
N ASP A 29 16.80 8.86 -14.78
CA ASP A 29 16.71 8.46 -16.18
C ASP A 29 15.26 8.55 -16.70
N THR A 30 15.12 8.51 -18.03
CA THR A 30 13.81 8.31 -18.64
C THR A 30 13.47 6.82 -18.63
N GLY A 31 12.51 6.43 -17.81
CA GLY A 31 12.04 5.06 -17.77
C GLY A 31 11.38 4.63 -19.08
N PHE A 32 11.55 3.37 -19.43
CA PHE A 32 10.91 2.77 -20.61
C PHE A 32 10.27 1.45 -20.26
N SER A 33 9.03 1.23 -20.68
CA SER A 33 8.37 -0.05 -20.49
C SER A 33 7.70 -0.55 -21.76
N HIS A 34 7.76 -1.85 -21.97
CA HIS A 34 7.01 -2.50 -23.03
C HIS A 34 6.35 -3.79 -22.55
N THR A 35 5.20 -4.08 -23.13
CA THR A 35 4.45 -5.29 -22.81
C THR A 35 3.94 -5.93 -24.08
N HIS A 36 4.20 -7.21 -24.21
CA HIS A 36 3.72 -8.05 -25.31
C HIS A 36 2.82 -9.12 -24.74
N ASN A 37 1.66 -9.32 -25.37
CA ASN A 37 0.74 -10.39 -24.99
C ASN A 37 0.19 -11.05 -26.26
N VAL A 38 0.28 -12.37 -26.28
CA VAL A 38 -0.30 -13.20 -27.34
C VAL A 38 -1.27 -14.18 -26.68
N SER A 39 -2.49 -14.24 -27.18
CA SER A 39 -3.46 -15.21 -26.72
C SER A 39 -4.17 -15.90 -27.88
N ILE A 40 -4.41 -17.18 -27.68
CA ILE A 40 -5.16 -18.02 -28.62
C ILE A 40 -6.32 -18.62 -27.82
N SER A 41 -7.51 -18.50 -28.36
CA SER A 41 -8.70 -19.09 -27.79
C SER A 41 -9.55 -19.72 -28.88
N ASN A 42 -10.15 -20.85 -28.53
CA ASN A 42 -11.13 -21.49 -29.39
C ASN A 42 -12.22 -22.13 -28.50
N GLY A 43 -13.39 -22.36 -29.07
CA GLY A 43 -14.48 -22.95 -28.33
C GLY A 43 -15.54 -23.54 -29.25
N THR A 44 -16.24 -24.51 -28.70
CA THR A 44 -17.47 -25.08 -29.26
C THR A 44 -18.58 -24.85 -28.23
N GLU A 45 -19.79 -25.28 -28.51
CA GLU A 45 -20.90 -25.24 -27.52
C GLU A 45 -20.58 -26.02 -26.23
N LYS A 46 -19.68 -27.01 -26.29
CA LYS A 46 -19.39 -27.92 -25.17
C LYS A 46 -17.99 -27.79 -24.60
N SER A 47 -17.08 -27.14 -25.28
CA SER A 47 -15.71 -27.03 -24.83
C SER A 47 -15.09 -25.67 -25.20
N HIS A 48 -14.22 -25.21 -24.38
CA HIS A 48 -13.43 -24.00 -24.65
C HIS A 48 -12.00 -24.18 -24.15
N PHE A 49 -11.08 -23.48 -24.80
CA PHE A 49 -9.75 -23.27 -24.26
C PHE A 49 -9.25 -21.87 -24.58
N ARG A 50 -8.41 -21.38 -23.73
CA ARG A 50 -7.63 -20.16 -23.95
C ARG A 50 -6.23 -20.39 -23.40
N THR A 51 -5.24 -20.11 -24.22
CA THR A 51 -3.85 -19.99 -23.77
C THR A 51 -3.34 -18.58 -24.06
N SER A 52 -2.53 -18.06 -23.17
CA SER A 52 -1.89 -16.76 -23.35
C SER A 52 -0.45 -16.79 -22.87
N PHE A 53 0.39 -16.04 -23.55
CA PHE A 53 1.77 -15.79 -23.17
C PHE A 53 1.99 -14.29 -23.11
N GLY A 54 2.54 -13.79 -22.00
CA GLY A 54 2.84 -12.40 -21.78
C GLY A 54 4.30 -12.19 -21.39
N TYR A 55 4.89 -11.14 -21.89
CA TYR A 55 6.18 -10.62 -21.49
C TYR A 55 6.08 -9.13 -21.26
N SER A 56 6.56 -8.65 -20.13
CA SER A 56 6.72 -7.23 -19.84
C SER A 56 8.11 -6.96 -19.32
N ASP A 57 8.67 -5.84 -19.72
CA ASP A 57 9.95 -5.33 -19.28
C ASP A 57 9.80 -3.84 -18.99
N ASN A 58 10.38 -3.38 -17.90
CA ASN A 58 10.26 -2.02 -17.43
C ASN A 58 11.58 -1.58 -16.81
N ASP A 59 12.23 -0.63 -17.46
CA ASP A 59 13.32 0.15 -16.89
C ASP A 59 12.71 1.32 -16.12
N GLY A 60 13.03 1.42 -14.83
CA GLY A 60 12.53 2.46 -13.94
C GLY A 60 13.15 3.83 -14.21
N VAL A 61 12.72 4.82 -13.45
CA VAL A 61 13.31 6.17 -13.52
C VAL A 61 14.58 6.29 -12.68
N PHE A 62 14.78 5.41 -11.69
CA PHE A 62 16.07 5.32 -11.03
C PHE A 62 17.07 4.60 -11.93
N PRO A 63 18.28 5.14 -12.10
CA PRO A 63 19.32 4.40 -12.81
C PRO A 63 19.50 3.01 -12.20
N THR A 64 19.67 1.98 -13.02
CA THR A 64 19.81 0.56 -12.64
C THR A 64 18.55 -0.18 -12.17
N GLU A 65 17.42 0.51 -11.98
CA GLU A 65 16.16 -0.14 -11.61
C GLU A 65 15.55 -0.87 -12.81
N SER A 66 15.22 -2.15 -12.64
CA SER A 66 14.51 -2.90 -13.68
C SER A 66 13.50 -3.89 -13.10
N LEU A 67 12.45 -4.17 -13.88
CA LEU A 67 11.44 -5.18 -13.57
C LEU A 67 11.07 -5.94 -14.83
N SER A 68 11.30 -7.24 -14.85
CA SER A 68 10.85 -8.12 -15.93
C SER A 68 9.82 -9.14 -15.43
N ARG A 69 8.85 -9.44 -16.29
CA ARG A 69 7.81 -10.44 -15.99
C ARG A 69 7.47 -11.27 -17.23
N VAL A 70 7.46 -12.58 -17.03
CA VAL A 70 6.95 -13.55 -17.98
C VAL A 70 5.75 -14.23 -17.35
N ASN A 71 4.68 -14.43 -18.10
CA ASN A 71 3.54 -15.21 -17.67
C ASN A 71 3.01 -16.10 -18.80
N ALA A 72 2.53 -17.28 -18.43
CA ALA A 72 1.84 -18.20 -19.30
C ALA A 72 0.58 -18.71 -18.60
N ASP A 73 -0.54 -18.62 -19.29
CA ASP A 73 -1.84 -19.03 -18.75
C ASP A 73 -2.48 -20.06 -19.68
N LEU A 74 -3.10 -21.05 -19.08
CA LEU A 74 -3.98 -21.99 -19.76
C LEU A 74 -5.29 -22.10 -18.98
N ASN A 75 -6.40 -21.90 -19.67
CA ASN A 75 -7.74 -22.16 -19.17
C ASN A 75 -8.44 -23.09 -20.17
N ALA A 76 -9.05 -24.16 -19.67
CA ALA A 76 -9.79 -25.09 -20.51
C ALA A 76 -10.98 -25.66 -19.72
N GLY A 77 -12.10 -25.81 -20.42
CA GLY A 77 -13.30 -26.41 -19.87
C GLY A 77 -14.07 -27.24 -20.89
N THR A 78 -14.80 -28.22 -20.40
CA THR A 78 -15.60 -29.11 -21.24
C THR A 78 -16.83 -29.65 -20.53
N GLU A 79 -17.91 -29.79 -21.27
CA GLU A 79 -19.06 -30.58 -20.88
C GLU A 79 -18.85 -32.00 -21.36
N LEU A 80 -18.49 -32.93 -20.45
CA LEU A 80 -18.32 -34.35 -20.79
C LEU A 80 -19.63 -34.98 -21.24
N ASN A 81 -20.71 -34.59 -20.58
CA ASN A 81 -22.07 -34.97 -20.90
C ASN A 81 -23.06 -34.02 -20.19
N LYS A 82 -24.36 -34.24 -20.33
CA LYS A 82 -25.38 -33.38 -19.70
C LYS A 82 -25.32 -33.32 -18.17
N TRP A 83 -24.62 -34.27 -17.53
CA TRP A 83 -24.52 -34.32 -16.07
C TRP A 83 -23.22 -33.74 -15.52
N VAL A 84 -22.12 -33.78 -16.29
CA VAL A 84 -20.78 -33.47 -15.79
C VAL A 84 -20.10 -32.47 -16.68
N SER A 85 -19.68 -31.37 -16.10
CA SER A 85 -18.77 -30.41 -16.72
C SER A 85 -17.51 -30.20 -15.86
N MET A 86 -16.41 -29.92 -16.52
CA MET A 86 -15.10 -29.69 -15.90
C MET A 86 -14.51 -28.39 -16.43
N ASP A 87 -13.84 -27.67 -15.58
CA ASP A 87 -13.09 -26.46 -15.91
C ASP A 87 -11.80 -26.39 -15.10
N GLY A 88 -10.74 -25.88 -15.69
CA GLY A 88 -9.47 -25.74 -15.03
C GLY A 88 -8.63 -24.59 -15.59
N LYS A 89 -7.86 -24.00 -14.71
CA LYS A 89 -6.90 -22.95 -15.03
C LYS A 89 -5.57 -23.23 -14.37
N ILE A 90 -4.49 -23.01 -15.11
CA ILE A 90 -3.14 -22.93 -14.58
C ILE A 90 -2.47 -21.66 -15.10
N SER A 91 -1.82 -20.93 -14.20
CA SER A 91 -1.05 -19.74 -14.48
C SER A 91 0.36 -19.92 -13.94
N LEU A 92 1.34 -19.71 -14.80
CA LEU A 92 2.76 -19.74 -14.46
C LEU A 92 3.32 -18.33 -14.64
N SER A 93 4.11 -17.84 -13.70
CA SER A 93 4.78 -16.57 -13.86
C SER A 93 6.16 -16.57 -13.24
N ARG A 94 7.05 -15.79 -13.86
CA ARG A 94 8.33 -15.40 -13.31
C ARG A 94 8.38 -13.89 -13.28
N THR A 95 8.68 -13.32 -12.11
CA THR A 95 8.92 -11.89 -11.93
C THR A 95 10.32 -11.72 -11.37
N LYS A 96 11.12 -10.86 -11.98
CA LYS A 96 12.44 -10.48 -11.51
C LYS A 96 12.51 -8.97 -11.41
N ALA A 97 12.95 -8.46 -10.28
CA ALA A 97 13.24 -7.05 -10.08
C ALA A 97 14.68 -6.89 -9.58
N ASP A 98 15.36 -5.91 -10.12
CA ASP A 98 16.68 -5.52 -9.68
C ASP A 98 16.65 -4.06 -9.22
N ASN A 99 17.37 -3.76 -8.14
CA ASN A 99 17.60 -2.42 -7.60
C ASN A 99 16.35 -1.58 -7.35
N ARG A 100 15.35 -2.18 -6.67
CA ARG A 100 14.21 -1.39 -6.17
C ARG A 100 14.73 -0.24 -5.30
N PRO A 101 14.23 0.99 -5.53
CA PRO A 101 14.72 2.16 -4.80
C PRO A 101 14.59 2.00 -3.29
N LEU A 102 15.66 2.32 -2.58
CA LEU A 102 15.65 2.39 -1.13
C LEU A 102 15.07 3.75 -0.71
N TYR A 103 14.13 3.72 0.24
CA TYR A 103 13.52 4.90 0.83
C TYR A 103 14.11 5.19 2.22
N GLY A 104 13.77 6.36 2.75
CA GLY A 104 14.23 6.81 4.06
C GLY A 104 15.61 7.46 4.02
N ASP A 105 16.24 7.59 5.17
CA ASP A 105 17.48 8.35 5.35
C ASP A 105 18.67 7.82 4.57
N TYR A 106 18.67 6.53 4.27
CA TYR A 106 19.73 5.84 3.52
C TYR A 106 19.49 5.76 2.00
N GLY A 107 18.33 6.21 1.52
CA GLY A 107 17.98 6.21 0.11
C GLY A 107 18.69 7.31 -0.68
N ALA A 108 18.89 7.11 -1.98
CA ALA A 108 19.57 8.06 -2.86
C ALA A 108 18.91 9.45 -2.87
N ILE A 109 17.56 9.54 -2.78
CA ILE A 109 16.84 10.81 -2.72
C ILE A 109 17.25 11.62 -1.48
N SER A 110 17.32 10.99 -0.31
CA SER A 110 17.72 11.68 0.92
C SER A 110 19.15 12.20 0.83
N GLN A 111 20.03 11.46 0.15
CA GLN A 111 21.39 11.91 -0.09
C GLN A 111 21.43 13.10 -1.05
N LEU A 112 20.65 13.05 -2.15
CA LEU A 112 20.53 14.17 -3.11
C LEU A 112 20.04 15.47 -2.42
N MET A 113 19.09 15.37 -1.47
CA MET A 113 18.57 16.50 -0.70
C MET A 113 19.60 17.12 0.26
N ARG A 114 20.78 16.51 0.41
CA ARG A 114 21.86 17.02 1.25
C ARG A 114 23.03 17.61 0.46
N ILE A 115 23.03 17.48 -0.87
CA ILE A 115 24.13 17.91 -1.73
C ILE A 115 23.97 19.39 -2.08
N PRO A 116 24.89 20.29 -1.70
CA PRO A 116 24.88 21.70 -2.05
C PRO A 116 24.87 21.93 -3.57
N ASN A 117 24.24 23.02 -4.01
CA ASN A 117 24.08 23.31 -5.45
C ASN A 117 25.39 23.57 -6.20
N ASN A 118 26.47 23.89 -5.51
CA ASN A 118 27.79 24.06 -6.10
C ASN A 118 28.57 22.76 -6.35
N VAL A 119 28.07 21.61 -5.96
CA VAL A 119 28.63 20.30 -6.29
C VAL A 119 28.08 19.83 -7.63
N ARG A 120 28.94 19.50 -8.58
CA ARG A 120 28.52 18.97 -9.88
C ARG A 120 28.10 17.49 -9.73
N LEU A 121 26.95 17.14 -10.30
CA LEU A 121 26.45 15.77 -10.22
C LEU A 121 27.33 14.77 -10.99
N ASP A 122 27.94 15.21 -12.10
CA ASP A 122 28.84 14.38 -12.89
C ASP A 122 30.08 13.93 -12.14
N ASP A 123 30.61 14.77 -11.23
CA ASP A 123 31.77 14.40 -10.41
C ASP A 123 31.42 13.28 -9.44
N LEU A 124 30.16 13.16 -9.04
CA LEU A 124 29.68 12.11 -8.15
C LEU A 124 29.51 10.76 -8.85
N LYS A 125 29.55 10.72 -10.19
CA LYS A 125 29.51 9.46 -10.95
C LYS A 125 30.76 8.61 -10.73
N GLN A 126 31.89 9.22 -10.34
CA GLN A 126 33.05 8.50 -9.83
C GLN A 126 32.81 8.13 -8.35
N TYR A 127 31.87 7.25 -8.10
CA TYR A 127 31.39 6.93 -6.75
C TYR A 127 32.27 5.94 -5.99
N SER A 128 33.14 5.19 -6.66
CA SER A 128 34.07 4.23 -6.06
C SER A 128 35.43 4.27 -6.73
N ASP A 129 36.46 3.93 -5.98
CA ASP A 129 37.83 3.73 -6.48
C ASP A 129 38.04 2.32 -7.05
N GLU A 130 39.30 2.01 -7.46
CA GLU A 130 39.67 0.70 -7.99
C GLU A 130 39.52 -0.44 -6.98
N THR A 131 39.44 -0.12 -5.69
CA THR A 131 39.22 -1.09 -4.59
C THR A 131 37.75 -1.21 -4.19
N HIS A 132 36.85 -0.62 -4.96
CA HIS A 132 35.42 -0.49 -4.64
C HIS A 132 35.13 0.27 -3.34
N ALA A 133 36.08 1.07 -2.84
CA ALA A 133 35.85 1.94 -1.70
C ALA A 133 35.04 3.18 -2.11
N HIS A 134 34.25 3.69 -1.18
CA HIS A 134 33.43 4.87 -1.39
C HIS A 134 34.28 6.12 -1.62
N VAL A 135 34.07 6.79 -2.76
CA VAL A 135 34.65 8.11 -3.03
C VAL A 135 33.72 9.14 -2.36
N ASN A 136 34.21 9.65 -1.23
CA ASN A 136 33.42 10.56 -0.39
C ASN A 136 33.68 12.03 -0.78
N TRP A 137 32.59 12.74 -1.12
CA TRP A 137 32.64 14.14 -1.50
C TRP A 137 32.60 15.13 -0.29
N THR A 138 32.33 14.62 0.91
CA THR A 138 32.17 15.45 2.13
C THR A 138 33.32 15.31 3.13
N GLY A 139 34.28 14.44 2.84
CA GLY A 139 35.36 14.10 3.78
C GLY A 139 35.05 12.91 4.68
N PRO A 140 36.04 12.42 5.44
CA PRO A 140 36.00 11.11 6.08
C PRO A 140 35.02 10.98 7.28
N THR A 141 34.52 12.09 7.81
CA THR A 141 33.67 12.11 9.02
C THR A 141 32.19 12.38 8.74
N ALA A 142 31.83 12.67 7.51
CA ALA A 142 30.45 13.06 7.19
C ALA A 142 29.54 11.85 6.94
N SER A 143 28.33 11.93 7.46
CA SER A 143 27.30 10.89 7.31
C SER A 143 26.60 10.91 5.95
N ILE A 144 26.97 11.80 5.04
CA ILE A 144 26.33 11.99 3.74
C ILE A 144 27.07 11.16 2.71
N ARG A 145 26.34 10.24 2.04
CA ARG A 145 26.92 9.36 1.03
C ARG A 145 26.77 9.92 -0.36
N ASN A 146 27.65 9.50 -1.26
CA ASN A 146 27.46 9.72 -2.67
C ASN A 146 26.18 8.95 -3.14
N PRO A 147 25.19 9.60 -3.77
CA PRO A 147 23.95 8.93 -4.19
C PRO A 147 24.18 7.83 -5.24
N TYR A 148 25.20 7.96 -6.09
CA TYR A 148 25.57 6.89 -7.03
C TYR A 148 26.23 5.71 -6.32
N TYR A 149 27.00 5.94 -5.24
CA TYR A 149 27.51 4.84 -4.44
C TYR A 149 26.37 4.04 -3.80
N VAL A 150 25.38 4.72 -3.23
CA VAL A 150 24.20 4.06 -2.69
C VAL A 150 23.51 3.22 -3.77
N LEU A 151 23.35 3.77 -4.97
CA LEU A 151 22.66 3.12 -6.08
C LEU A 151 23.40 1.88 -6.60
N HIS A 152 24.73 1.94 -6.75
CA HIS A 152 25.50 0.89 -7.39
C HIS A 152 26.12 -0.11 -6.42
N GLN A 153 26.31 0.26 -5.15
CA GLN A 153 26.99 -0.56 -4.15
C GLN A 153 26.05 -1.11 -3.06
N ARG A 154 24.79 -0.65 -3.05
CA ARG A 154 23.73 -1.14 -2.16
C ARG A 154 22.60 -1.69 -3.01
N GLN A 155 22.84 -2.83 -3.61
CA GLN A 155 21.93 -3.44 -4.54
C GLN A 155 20.96 -4.39 -3.83
N ASN A 156 19.77 -4.50 -4.38
CA ASN A 156 18.81 -5.52 -4.01
C ASN A 156 18.20 -6.15 -5.26
N SER A 157 17.84 -7.41 -5.16
CA SER A 157 17.12 -8.11 -6.21
C SER A 157 16.11 -9.08 -5.61
N ASP A 158 14.99 -9.24 -6.25
CA ASP A 158 14.04 -10.30 -5.95
C ASP A 158 13.60 -11.03 -7.22
N GLU A 159 13.53 -12.34 -7.11
CA GLU A 159 13.03 -13.22 -8.16
C GLU A 159 11.96 -14.13 -7.60
N ARG A 160 10.76 -14.09 -8.21
CA ARG A 160 9.64 -14.95 -7.83
C ARG A 160 9.19 -15.82 -9.00
N TRP A 161 9.16 -17.12 -8.77
CA TRP A 161 8.46 -18.08 -9.59
C TRP A 161 7.15 -18.45 -8.92
N ARG A 162 6.04 -18.40 -9.64
CA ARG A 162 4.72 -18.73 -9.12
C ARG A 162 3.95 -19.60 -10.07
N ALA A 163 3.30 -20.62 -9.53
CA ALA A 163 2.33 -21.47 -10.20
C ALA A 163 1.05 -21.47 -9.40
N PHE A 164 -0.05 -21.03 -9.98
CA PHE A 164 -1.35 -21.08 -9.31
C PHE A 164 -2.45 -21.49 -10.28
N GLY A 165 -3.49 -22.08 -9.75
CA GLY A 165 -4.57 -22.54 -10.59
C GLY A 165 -5.68 -23.23 -9.81
N TYR A 166 -6.62 -23.72 -10.56
CA TYR A 166 -7.70 -24.53 -10.01
C TYR A 166 -8.15 -25.59 -11.02
N TYR A 167 -8.76 -26.60 -10.47
CA TYR A 167 -9.58 -27.55 -11.17
C TYR A 167 -10.95 -27.60 -10.51
N SER A 168 -12.03 -27.56 -11.31
CA SER A 168 -13.39 -27.66 -10.83
C SER A 168 -14.19 -28.66 -11.63
N MET A 169 -15.08 -29.34 -10.94
CA MET A 169 -16.05 -30.28 -11.52
C MET A 169 -17.44 -29.88 -11.05
N LYS A 170 -18.36 -29.74 -11.98
CA LYS A 170 -19.79 -29.52 -11.71
C LYS A 170 -20.59 -30.75 -12.13
N ILE A 171 -21.44 -31.23 -11.22
CA ILE A 171 -22.36 -32.34 -11.46
C ILE A 171 -23.78 -31.80 -11.39
N ASN A 172 -24.51 -31.88 -12.48
CA ASN A 172 -25.91 -31.44 -12.56
C ASN A 172 -26.79 -32.66 -12.25
N PHE A 173 -27.45 -32.69 -11.10
CA PHE A 173 -28.42 -33.77 -10.76
C PHE A 173 -29.74 -33.56 -11.47
N THR A 174 -30.17 -32.30 -11.56
CA THR A 174 -31.34 -31.81 -12.26
C THR A 174 -31.03 -30.46 -12.89
N ASP A 175 -31.99 -29.87 -13.60
CA ASP A 175 -31.83 -28.53 -14.18
C ASP A 175 -31.70 -27.42 -13.13
N TRP A 176 -32.14 -27.70 -11.90
CA TRP A 176 -32.13 -26.74 -10.80
C TRP A 176 -31.20 -27.08 -9.64
N LEU A 177 -30.62 -28.29 -9.60
CA LEU A 177 -29.77 -28.76 -8.50
C LEU A 177 -28.45 -29.28 -9.04
N HIS A 178 -27.34 -28.74 -8.56
CA HIS A 178 -26.00 -29.13 -8.96
C HIS A 178 -25.01 -29.09 -7.80
N LEU A 179 -24.00 -29.97 -7.89
CA LEU A 179 -22.84 -29.97 -6.98
C LEU A 179 -21.62 -29.44 -7.72
N SER A 180 -20.91 -28.54 -7.09
CA SER A 180 -19.59 -28.05 -7.53
C SER A 180 -18.52 -28.51 -6.56
N ALA A 181 -17.46 -29.14 -7.09
CA ALA A 181 -16.26 -29.42 -6.32
C ALA A 181 -15.08 -28.69 -6.99
N LYS A 182 -14.30 -27.95 -6.21
CA LYS A 182 -13.17 -27.15 -6.71
C LYS A 182 -11.96 -27.38 -5.83
N TYR A 183 -10.82 -27.60 -6.45
CA TYR A 183 -9.53 -27.57 -5.79
C TYR A 183 -8.68 -26.47 -6.42
N ALA A 184 -8.23 -25.53 -5.61
CA ALA A 184 -7.34 -24.45 -6.02
C ALA A 184 -6.00 -24.55 -5.28
N PHE A 185 -4.93 -24.17 -5.92
CA PHE A 185 -3.59 -24.12 -5.33
C PHE A 185 -2.87 -22.86 -5.75
N ASP A 186 -1.95 -22.40 -4.89
CA ASP A 186 -1.00 -21.36 -5.15
C ASP A 186 0.36 -21.75 -4.56
N TYR A 187 1.36 -21.83 -5.40
CA TYR A 187 2.74 -22.12 -5.01
C TYR A 187 3.64 -21.03 -5.54
N TYR A 188 4.48 -20.46 -4.69
CA TYR A 188 5.57 -19.63 -5.16
C TYR A 188 6.85 -19.87 -4.40
N ARG A 189 7.95 -19.60 -5.10
CA ARG A 189 9.30 -19.50 -4.55
C ARG A 189 9.82 -18.10 -4.83
N THR A 190 10.20 -17.38 -3.77
CA THR A 190 10.80 -16.04 -3.86
C THR A 190 12.22 -16.10 -3.34
N ARG A 191 13.17 -15.65 -4.15
CA ARG A 191 14.54 -15.40 -3.72
C ARG A 191 14.76 -13.90 -3.62
N VAL A 192 15.24 -13.43 -2.48
CA VAL A 192 15.63 -12.04 -2.24
C VAL A 192 17.12 -12.01 -1.92
N GLN A 193 17.82 -11.06 -2.50
CA GLN A 193 19.22 -10.79 -2.19
C GLN A 193 19.41 -9.30 -1.99
N SER A 194 20.14 -8.93 -0.94
CA SER A 194 20.63 -7.56 -0.76
C SER A 194 22.13 -7.58 -0.51
N THR A 195 22.82 -6.60 -1.07
CA THR A 195 24.24 -6.38 -0.91
C THR A 195 24.49 -4.98 -0.42
N ASN A 196 25.39 -4.82 0.54
CA ASN A 196 25.79 -3.54 1.07
C ASN A 196 27.30 -3.49 1.10
N ALA A 197 27.90 -2.72 0.22
CA ALA A 197 29.31 -2.42 0.31
C ALA A 197 29.56 -1.50 1.51
N GLY A 198 30.57 -1.82 2.29
CA GLY A 198 31.04 -0.97 3.38
C GLY A 198 31.62 0.31 2.80
N ASP A 199 31.22 1.43 3.37
CA ASP A 199 31.61 2.75 2.87
C ASP A 199 33.05 3.17 3.28
N GLY A 200 33.70 2.35 4.10
CA GLY A 200 35.08 2.63 4.56
C GLY A 200 35.20 3.86 5.46
N ILE A 201 34.08 4.49 5.83
CA ILE A 201 34.07 5.65 6.70
C ILE A 201 34.18 5.17 8.14
N ASN A 202 35.38 5.21 8.70
CA ASN A 202 35.67 4.94 10.12
C ASN A 202 35.17 6.12 10.98
N GLY A 203 33.87 6.21 11.21
CA GLY A 203 33.32 7.20 12.12
C GLY A 203 33.03 6.58 13.48
N GLU A 204 33.79 6.91 14.49
CA GLU A 204 33.59 6.47 15.89
C GLU A 204 32.25 6.87 16.50
N ALA A 205 31.48 7.75 15.87
CA ALA A 205 30.30 8.37 16.48
C ALA A 205 28.96 8.00 15.84
N ASN A 206 28.90 7.26 14.73
CA ASN A 206 27.63 7.03 14.07
C ASN A 206 27.40 5.53 13.77
N THR A 207 26.69 4.88 14.68
CA THR A 207 26.27 3.46 14.60
C THR A 207 25.40 3.13 13.39
N SER A 208 25.02 4.11 12.60
CA SER A 208 24.21 3.98 11.40
C SER A 208 25.00 3.75 10.11
N MET A 209 26.34 3.81 10.15
CA MET A 209 27.19 3.56 8.99
C MET A 209 27.55 2.08 8.87
N ILE A 210 27.37 1.54 7.68
CA ILE A 210 27.82 0.17 7.38
C ILE A 210 29.31 0.23 7.10
N THR A 211 30.11 -0.12 8.10
CA THR A 211 31.58 -0.11 8.00
C THR A 211 32.12 -1.31 7.25
N ASN A 212 31.40 -2.41 7.21
CA ASN A 212 31.81 -3.68 6.61
C ASN A 212 30.84 -4.11 5.52
N ASP A 213 31.40 -4.71 4.47
CA ASP A 213 30.60 -5.33 3.41
C ASP A 213 29.68 -6.41 3.98
N SER A 214 28.47 -6.48 3.47
CA SER A 214 27.52 -7.53 3.84
C SER A 214 26.64 -7.95 2.69
N MET A 215 26.25 -9.21 2.71
CA MET A 215 25.23 -9.75 1.81
C MET A 215 24.24 -10.56 2.63
N ASP A 216 22.97 -10.32 2.37
CA ASP A 216 21.86 -11.10 2.91
C ASP A 216 21.11 -11.76 1.74
N ARG A 217 20.82 -13.05 1.89
CA ARG A 217 20.03 -13.82 0.92
C ARG A 217 18.95 -14.59 1.67
N SER A 218 17.74 -14.52 1.18
CA SER A 218 16.65 -15.34 1.68
C SER A 218 15.91 -16.03 0.54
N GLU A 219 15.35 -17.18 0.86
CA GLU A 219 14.51 -17.95 -0.04
C GLU A 219 13.25 -18.39 0.71
N GLU A 220 12.10 -17.95 0.22
CA GLU A 220 10.78 -18.33 0.73
C GLU A 220 10.12 -19.31 -0.24
N ASN A 221 9.62 -20.43 0.28
CA ASN A 221 8.74 -21.35 -0.40
C ASN A 221 7.36 -21.29 0.25
N PHE A 222 6.36 -20.89 -0.50
CA PHE A 222 4.98 -20.77 -0.06
C PHE A 222 4.08 -21.74 -0.82
N PHE A 223 3.17 -22.37 -0.10
CA PHE A 223 2.12 -23.19 -0.67
C PHE A 223 0.78 -22.96 0.04
N GLU A 224 -0.25 -22.73 -0.75
CA GLU A 224 -1.64 -22.69 -0.29
C GLU A 224 -2.49 -23.64 -1.14
N SER A 225 -3.43 -24.32 -0.50
CA SER A 225 -4.47 -25.08 -1.17
C SER A 225 -5.84 -24.80 -0.56
N ASN A 226 -6.85 -24.80 -1.42
CA ASN A 226 -8.25 -24.64 -1.07
C ASN A 226 -9.07 -25.74 -1.75
N ALA A 227 -9.70 -26.60 -0.96
CA ALA A 227 -10.65 -27.59 -1.43
C ALA A 227 -12.06 -27.18 -1.00
N GLU A 228 -12.96 -27.04 -1.96
CA GLU A 228 -14.31 -26.54 -1.76
C GLU A 228 -15.33 -27.48 -2.40
N VAL A 229 -16.42 -27.74 -1.69
CA VAL A 229 -17.56 -28.49 -2.22
C VAL A 229 -18.83 -27.70 -1.88
N ILE A 230 -19.66 -27.42 -2.90
CA ILE A 230 -20.90 -26.64 -2.77
C ILE A 230 -22.04 -27.34 -3.48
N LEU A 231 -23.11 -27.60 -2.76
CA LEU A 231 -24.41 -27.97 -3.33
C LEU A 231 -25.22 -26.70 -3.56
N MET A 232 -25.65 -26.48 -4.78
CA MET A 232 -26.37 -25.28 -5.22
C MET A 232 -27.70 -25.67 -5.84
N GLY A 233 -28.75 -24.96 -5.50
CA GLY A 233 -30.05 -25.09 -6.11
C GLY A 233 -30.67 -23.74 -6.40
N ASP A 234 -31.38 -23.63 -7.52
CA ASP A 234 -32.12 -22.45 -7.93
C ASP A 234 -33.37 -22.86 -8.69
N ARG A 235 -34.55 -22.49 -8.17
CA ARG A 235 -35.81 -22.90 -8.73
C ARG A 235 -36.92 -21.86 -8.59
N GLN A 236 -37.65 -21.66 -9.66
CA GLN A 236 -38.94 -20.99 -9.63
C GLN A 236 -39.98 -21.95 -8.96
N LEU A 237 -40.43 -21.58 -7.75
CA LEU A 237 -41.39 -22.41 -7.00
C LEU A 237 -42.83 -22.09 -7.38
N THR A 238 -43.14 -20.82 -7.67
CA THR A 238 -44.42 -20.34 -8.20
C THR A 238 -44.14 -19.23 -9.20
N ASP A 239 -45.15 -18.78 -9.94
CA ASP A 239 -45.02 -17.65 -10.90
C ASP A 239 -44.42 -16.38 -10.27
N ASN A 240 -44.55 -16.24 -8.96
CA ASN A 240 -44.10 -15.04 -8.22
C ASN A 240 -42.93 -15.28 -7.28
N PHE A 241 -42.51 -16.52 -7.05
CA PHE A 241 -41.54 -16.80 -6.01
C PHE A 241 -40.44 -17.72 -6.51
N ARG A 242 -39.18 -17.21 -6.47
CA ARG A 242 -37.94 -17.93 -6.77
C ARG A 242 -37.15 -18.18 -5.51
N LEU A 243 -36.63 -19.36 -5.36
CA LEU A 243 -35.77 -19.79 -4.27
C LEU A 243 -34.45 -20.29 -4.82
N GLY A 244 -33.34 -19.63 -4.42
CA GLY A 244 -32.00 -20.10 -4.60
C GLY A 244 -31.39 -20.49 -3.25
N PHE A 245 -30.51 -21.48 -3.24
CA PHE A 245 -29.72 -21.81 -2.05
C PHE A 245 -28.36 -22.36 -2.44
N ASN A 246 -27.40 -22.20 -1.55
CA ASN A 246 -26.15 -22.97 -1.56
C ASN A 246 -25.81 -23.42 -0.14
N VAL A 247 -25.17 -24.60 -0.05
CA VAL A 247 -24.59 -25.13 1.19
C VAL A 247 -23.28 -25.77 0.82
N GLY A 248 -22.23 -25.44 1.52
CA GLY A 248 -20.90 -25.91 1.18
C GLY A 248 -19.92 -25.93 2.35
N GLY A 249 -18.78 -26.50 2.07
CA GLY A 249 -17.62 -26.50 2.96
C GLY A 249 -16.34 -26.19 2.20
N ASN A 250 -15.40 -25.60 2.90
CA ASN A 250 -14.07 -25.29 2.39
C ASN A 250 -13.02 -25.77 3.39
N PHE A 251 -11.94 -26.32 2.86
CA PHE A 251 -10.71 -26.63 3.60
C PHE A 251 -9.56 -25.85 2.99
N MET A 252 -8.95 -24.97 3.77
CA MET A 252 -7.79 -24.20 3.40
C MET A 252 -6.57 -24.68 4.19
N TYR A 253 -5.43 -24.82 3.51
CA TYR A 253 -4.14 -25.12 4.11
C TYR A 253 -3.06 -24.21 3.52
N GLN A 254 -2.24 -23.61 4.39
CA GLN A 254 -1.09 -22.79 4.03
C GLN A 254 0.18 -23.31 4.70
N ARG A 255 1.30 -23.22 3.99
CA ARG A 255 2.64 -23.45 4.50
C ARG A 255 3.60 -22.42 3.88
N SER A 256 4.39 -21.77 4.72
CA SER A 256 5.54 -20.95 4.29
C SER A 256 6.79 -21.46 5.00
N GLU A 257 7.91 -21.51 4.26
CA GLU A 257 9.22 -21.86 4.78
C GLU A 257 10.22 -20.88 4.20
N THR A 258 11.01 -20.24 5.07
CA THR A 258 12.00 -19.26 4.70
C THR A 258 13.36 -19.68 5.24
N LEU A 259 14.35 -19.78 4.35
CA LEU A 259 15.74 -19.96 4.69
C LEU A 259 16.46 -18.63 4.44
N GLY A 260 17.11 -18.09 5.45
CA GLY A 260 17.91 -16.87 5.38
C GLY A 260 19.35 -17.09 5.75
N VAL A 261 20.27 -16.42 5.04
CA VAL A 261 21.69 -16.38 5.37
C VAL A 261 22.22 -14.97 5.17
N GLY A 262 22.92 -14.46 6.17
CA GLY A 262 23.63 -13.18 6.11
C GLY A 262 25.11 -13.40 6.37
N VAL A 263 25.96 -12.83 5.51
CA VAL A 263 27.40 -12.88 5.60
C VAL A 263 28.00 -11.48 5.58
N GLY A 264 29.22 -11.34 6.04
CA GLY A 264 29.91 -10.06 6.07
C GLY A 264 31.42 -10.21 5.95
N ASN A 265 32.11 -9.07 5.90
CA ASN A 265 33.55 -9.00 5.72
C ASN A 265 33.99 -9.78 4.46
N MET A 266 33.51 -9.35 3.31
CA MET A 266 33.86 -9.96 2.02
C MET A 266 35.37 -9.89 1.82
N VAL A 267 35.96 -11.01 1.40
CA VAL A 267 37.41 -11.12 1.14
C VAL A 267 37.83 -10.24 -0.05
N ASP A 268 36.93 -10.18 -1.04
CA ASP A 268 37.07 -9.38 -2.24
C ASP A 268 35.83 -8.52 -2.40
N LYS A 269 35.98 -7.20 -2.35
CA LYS A 269 34.87 -6.24 -2.47
C LYS A 269 34.22 -6.35 -3.85
N GLY A 270 32.91 -6.36 -3.87
CA GLY A 270 32.14 -6.55 -5.11
C GLY A 270 31.92 -8.01 -5.51
N ASN A 271 32.57 -8.99 -4.85
CA ASN A 271 32.35 -10.41 -5.06
C ASN A 271 31.29 -10.95 -4.07
N TRP A 272 30.04 -10.86 -4.45
CA TRP A 272 28.89 -11.19 -3.60
C TRP A 272 28.56 -12.69 -3.61
N MET A 273 29.48 -13.50 -3.07
CA MET A 273 29.30 -14.94 -2.90
C MET A 273 29.42 -15.35 -1.44
N LEU A 274 28.60 -16.30 -0.98
CA LEU A 274 28.57 -16.75 0.41
C LEU A 274 29.94 -17.27 0.90
N ASN A 275 30.67 -17.94 0.04
CA ASN A 275 32.01 -18.48 0.35
C ASN A 275 33.16 -17.46 0.19
N ALA A 276 32.85 -16.24 -0.27
CA ALA A 276 33.80 -15.14 -0.35
C ALA A 276 33.76 -14.23 0.89
N ALA A 277 33.07 -14.63 1.95
CA ALA A 277 32.95 -13.90 3.20
C ALA A 277 33.69 -14.55 4.35
N ASN A 278 34.33 -13.74 5.18
CA ASN A 278 35.07 -14.20 6.37
C ASN A 278 34.14 -14.34 7.61
N LEU A 279 32.92 -13.83 7.55
CA LEU A 279 32.00 -13.79 8.69
C LEU A 279 30.62 -14.26 8.29
N LEU A 280 30.13 -15.34 8.90
CA LEU A 280 28.73 -15.69 8.94
C LEU A 280 28.04 -14.80 10.00
N ARG A 281 27.17 -13.89 9.56
CA ARG A 281 26.45 -12.99 10.46
C ARG A 281 25.19 -13.62 11.01
N THR A 282 24.42 -14.25 10.15
CA THR A 282 23.15 -14.88 10.52
C THR A 282 22.90 -16.12 9.67
N GLY A 283 22.25 -17.11 10.27
CA GLY A 283 21.61 -18.20 9.57
C GLY A 283 20.24 -18.38 10.23
N SER A 284 19.17 -18.38 9.46
CA SER A 284 17.82 -18.51 9.96
C SER A 284 17.02 -19.48 9.12
N GLU A 285 16.23 -20.29 9.80
CA GLU A 285 15.16 -21.08 9.20
C GLU A 285 13.89 -20.71 9.93
N ASP A 286 12.89 -20.25 9.20
CA ASP A 286 11.61 -19.82 9.75
C ASP A 286 10.47 -20.34 8.88
N GLY A 287 9.27 -20.37 9.41
CA GLY A 287 8.11 -20.78 8.65
C GLY A 287 6.87 -20.98 9.50
N TYR A 288 5.77 -21.18 8.81
CA TYR A 288 4.49 -21.44 9.47
C TYR A 288 3.61 -22.41 8.68
N LYS A 289 2.68 -23.00 9.41
CA LYS A 289 1.56 -23.76 8.87
C LYS A 289 0.27 -23.21 9.43
N ARG A 290 -0.74 -23.09 8.60
CA ARG A 290 -2.08 -22.66 8.96
C ARG A 290 -3.12 -23.48 8.24
N ALA A 291 -4.21 -23.81 8.94
CA ALA A 291 -5.36 -24.48 8.35
C ALA A 291 -6.65 -23.79 8.81
N MET A 292 -7.64 -23.78 7.95
CA MET A 292 -8.97 -23.27 8.26
C MET A 292 -10.02 -24.19 7.61
N ASN A 293 -10.94 -24.71 8.42
CA ASN A 293 -12.11 -25.43 7.96
C ASN A 293 -13.32 -24.52 8.01
N SER A 294 -14.20 -24.61 7.04
CA SER A 294 -15.36 -23.76 6.94
C SER A 294 -16.59 -24.51 6.50
N VAL A 295 -17.72 -24.17 7.07
CA VAL A 295 -19.05 -24.57 6.59
C VAL A 295 -19.88 -23.32 6.38
N PHE A 296 -20.55 -23.22 5.25
CA PHE A 296 -21.33 -22.04 4.91
C PHE A 296 -22.59 -22.39 4.12
N GLY A 297 -23.52 -21.48 4.13
CA GLY A 297 -24.71 -21.57 3.30
C GLY A 297 -25.35 -20.22 3.06
N SER A 298 -26.11 -20.14 2.00
CA SER A 298 -26.97 -18.99 1.71
C SER A 298 -28.33 -19.42 1.19
N VAL A 299 -29.31 -18.54 1.41
CA VAL A 299 -30.65 -18.66 0.86
C VAL A 299 -31.01 -17.34 0.21
N GLN A 300 -31.39 -17.39 -1.06
CA GLN A 300 -31.88 -16.26 -1.84
C GLN A 300 -33.37 -16.43 -2.11
N MET A 301 -34.15 -15.47 -1.72
CA MET A 301 -35.59 -15.44 -1.92
C MET A 301 -35.96 -14.24 -2.77
N ALA A 302 -36.56 -14.44 -3.91
CA ALA A 302 -37.04 -13.36 -4.76
C ALA A 302 -38.57 -13.45 -4.95
N TRP A 303 -39.25 -12.36 -4.68
CA TRP A 303 -40.69 -12.20 -4.91
C TRP A 303 -40.96 -11.24 -6.08
N LYS A 304 -41.54 -11.77 -7.16
CA LYS A 304 -41.85 -11.03 -8.40
C LYS A 304 -40.65 -10.22 -8.94
N GLU A 305 -39.42 -10.66 -8.65
CA GLU A 305 -38.14 -10.05 -9.05
C GLU A 305 -37.92 -8.61 -8.52
N TYR A 306 -38.91 -7.96 -7.93
CA TYR A 306 -38.72 -6.63 -7.35
C TYR A 306 -38.33 -6.64 -5.87
N LEU A 307 -38.58 -7.72 -5.14
CA LEU A 307 -38.16 -7.88 -3.75
C LEU A 307 -37.26 -9.11 -3.62
N SER A 308 -36.00 -8.92 -3.17
CA SER A 308 -35.04 -9.99 -2.92
C SER A 308 -34.51 -9.90 -1.50
N LEU A 309 -34.46 -11.06 -0.84
CA LEU A 309 -33.84 -11.24 0.46
C LEU A 309 -32.77 -12.34 0.35
N ASP A 310 -31.52 -11.96 0.64
CA ASP A 310 -30.38 -12.86 0.68
C ASP A 310 -29.92 -13.02 2.13
N LEU A 311 -29.95 -14.25 2.63
CA LEU A 311 -29.45 -14.62 3.95
C LEU A 311 -28.22 -15.52 3.79
N THR A 312 -27.14 -15.19 4.49
CA THR A 312 -25.92 -16.03 4.50
C THR A 312 -25.50 -16.34 5.92
N ALA A 313 -24.88 -17.48 6.09
CA ALA A 313 -24.25 -17.87 7.35
C ALA A 313 -22.99 -18.66 7.07
N ARG A 314 -21.93 -18.39 7.85
CA ARG A 314 -20.69 -19.13 7.76
C ARG A 314 -20.11 -19.35 9.15
N ASN A 315 -19.51 -20.52 9.36
CA ASN A 315 -18.69 -20.82 10.52
C ASN A 315 -17.31 -21.29 10.08
N ASP A 316 -16.29 -20.66 10.63
CA ASP A 316 -14.90 -21.04 10.39
C ASP A 316 -14.27 -21.61 11.66
N TRP A 317 -13.36 -22.58 11.49
CA TRP A 317 -12.49 -23.13 12.53
C TRP A 317 -11.06 -22.92 12.12
N SER A 318 -10.35 -22.03 12.83
CA SER A 318 -8.96 -21.68 12.52
C SER A 318 -7.97 -22.39 13.45
N SER A 319 -6.88 -22.88 12.87
CA SER A 319 -5.76 -23.45 13.62
C SER A 319 -4.90 -22.42 14.35
N THR A 320 -5.11 -21.12 14.11
CA THR A 320 -4.33 -20.03 14.73
C THR A 320 -4.91 -19.54 16.06
N LEU A 321 -6.13 -19.99 16.38
CA LEU A 321 -6.82 -19.66 17.61
C LEU A 321 -6.87 -20.86 18.58
N PRO A 322 -6.98 -20.64 19.89
CA PRO A 322 -7.04 -21.73 20.86
C PRO A 322 -8.32 -22.54 20.70
N SER A 323 -8.28 -23.83 21.04
CA SER A 323 -9.38 -24.78 20.83
C SER A 323 -10.73 -24.35 21.39
N GLY A 324 -10.73 -23.53 22.48
CA GLY A 324 -11.94 -22.97 23.08
C GLY A 324 -12.53 -21.77 22.31
N ASN A 325 -11.75 -21.12 21.43
CA ASN A 325 -12.13 -19.91 20.70
C ASN A 325 -11.85 -20.00 19.19
N ASN A 326 -11.53 -21.19 18.67
CA ASN A 326 -11.14 -21.36 17.25
C ASN A 326 -12.32 -21.36 16.29
N SER A 327 -13.53 -21.48 16.79
CA SER A 327 -14.77 -21.49 16.04
C SER A 327 -15.46 -20.13 16.10
N PHE A 328 -15.79 -19.55 14.96
CA PHE A 328 -16.50 -18.27 14.90
C PHE A 328 -17.53 -18.27 13.77
N PHE A 329 -18.74 -17.91 14.18
CA PHE A 329 -19.92 -17.84 13.33
C PHE A 329 -20.22 -16.41 12.98
N TYR A 330 -20.58 -16.17 11.72
CA TYR A 330 -20.95 -14.85 11.24
C TYR A 330 -22.03 -14.90 10.13
N PRO A 331 -23.18 -14.24 10.37
CA PRO A 331 -24.27 -14.16 9.43
C PRO A 331 -24.25 -12.86 8.61
N SER A 332 -25.00 -12.86 7.48
CA SER A 332 -25.40 -11.63 6.83
C SER A 332 -26.86 -11.70 6.32
N ALA A 333 -27.47 -10.52 6.16
CA ALA A 333 -28.78 -10.36 5.55
C ALA A 333 -28.76 -9.15 4.62
N ASN A 334 -29.20 -9.33 3.38
CA ASN A 334 -29.29 -8.27 2.38
C ASN A 334 -30.73 -8.22 1.84
N LEU A 335 -31.38 -7.07 1.94
CA LEU A 335 -32.68 -6.79 1.38
C LEU A 335 -32.55 -5.83 0.21
N SER A 336 -33.09 -6.20 -0.93
CA SER A 336 -33.12 -5.39 -2.15
C SER A 336 -34.54 -5.22 -2.63
N PHE A 337 -34.94 -3.96 -2.88
CA PHE A 337 -36.28 -3.61 -3.31
C PHE A 337 -36.24 -2.70 -4.54
N VAL A 338 -36.70 -3.24 -5.67
CA VAL A 338 -36.85 -2.50 -6.94
C VAL A 338 -38.17 -1.77 -6.94
N VAL A 339 -38.15 -0.54 -6.44
CA VAL A 339 -39.33 0.31 -6.25
C VAL A 339 -40.07 0.58 -7.56
N SER A 340 -39.30 0.81 -8.65
CA SER A 340 -39.88 1.05 -9.98
C SER A 340 -40.73 -0.11 -10.47
N ASP A 341 -40.31 -1.35 -10.25
CA ASP A 341 -41.00 -2.53 -10.75
C ASP A 341 -42.21 -2.88 -9.84
N PHE A 342 -42.06 -2.69 -8.53
CA PHE A 342 -43.17 -2.81 -7.60
C PHE A 342 -44.31 -1.83 -7.95
N LEU A 343 -43.99 -0.54 -8.11
CA LEU A 343 -45.00 0.47 -8.44
C LEU A 343 -45.64 0.19 -9.81
N ARG A 344 -44.90 -0.31 -10.77
CA ARG A 344 -45.48 -0.75 -12.06
C ARG A 344 -46.42 -1.94 -11.87
N SER A 345 -46.10 -2.88 -10.98
CA SER A 345 -46.93 -4.05 -10.74
C SER A 345 -48.30 -3.76 -10.08
N ILE A 346 -48.45 -2.59 -9.51
CA ILE A 346 -49.69 -2.10 -8.88
C ILE A 346 -50.35 -0.96 -9.68
N ASP A 347 -50.00 -0.81 -10.96
CA ASP A 347 -50.53 0.23 -11.87
C ASP A 347 -50.31 1.68 -11.39
N LYS A 348 -49.25 1.92 -10.62
CA LYS A 348 -48.81 3.23 -10.15
C LYS A 348 -47.39 3.54 -10.57
N PRO A 349 -47.03 3.53 -11.86
CA PRO A 349 -45.67 3.73 -12.32
C PRO A 349 -45.11 5.07 -11.88
N LEU A 350 -43.78 5.10 -11.67
CA LEU A 350 -43.05 6.36 -11.46
C LEU A 350 -43.22 7.28 -12.68
N PRO A 351 -43.02 8.60 -12.51
CA PRO A 351 -43.01 9.53 -13.66
C PRO A 351 -42.06 9.01 -14.75
N SER A 352 -42.42 9.24 -16.02
CA SER A 352 -41.71 8.69 -17.17
C SER A 352 -40.21 9.08 -17.23
N TRP A 353 -39.82 10.16 -16.58
CA TRP A 353 -38.46 10.59 -16.47
C TRP A 353 -37.63 9.80 -15.44
N VAL A 354 -38.27 9.04 -14.51
CA VAL A 354 -37.62 8.10 -13.59
C VAL A 354 -37.69 6.70 -14.19
N THR A 355 -36.56 6.20 -14.70
CA THR A 355 -36.52 4.92 -15.42
C THR A 355 -36.39 3.74 -14.46
N PHE A 356 -35.65 3.92 -13.37
CA PHE A 356 -35.35 2.88 -12.39
C PHE A 356 -35.15 3.46 -11.00
N ALA A 357 -35.63 2.75 -9.97
CA ALA A 357 -35.38 3.07 -8.57
C ALA A 357 -35.25 1.77 -7.76
N LYS A 358 -34.15 1.59 -7.03
CA LYS A 358 -33.86 0.44 -6.19
C LYS A 358 -33.31 0.89 -4.84
N ALA A 359 -33.86 0.39 -3.76
CA ALA A 359 -33.35 0.55 -2.40
C ALA A 359 -32.67 -0.74 -1.92
N ARG A 360 -31.61 -0.61 -1.12
CA ARG A 360 -30.84 -1.70 -0.54
C ARG A 360 -30.64 -1.48 0.95
N LEU A 361 -30.76 -2.55 1.74
CA LEU A 361 -30.37 -2.58 3.15
C LEU A 361 -29.51 -3.82 3.39
N SER A 362 -28.42 -3.67 4.10
CA SER A 362 -27.50 -4.77 4.43
C SER A 362 -27.09 -4.72 5.89
N ALA A 363 -27.02 -5.89 6.49
CA ALA A 363 -26.40 -6.10 7.80
C ALA A 363 -25.52 -7.34 7.71
N ALA A 364 -24.22 -7.22 8.04
CA ALA A 364 -23.29 -8.30 7.92
C ALA A 364 -22.30 -8.35 9.09
N GLN A 365 -21.91 -9.55 9.48
CA GLN A 365 -20.75 -9.78 10.35
C GLN A 365 -19.67 -10.50 9.58
N VAL A 366 -18.39 -10.23 9.95
CA VAL A 366 -17.22 -10.94 9.45
C VAL A 366 -16.28 -11.21 10.61
N GLY A 367 -15.83 -12.45 10.73
CA GLY A 367 -14.80 -12.86 11.68
C GLY A 367 -13.41 -12.85 11.04
N LYS A 368 -12.38 -12.57 11.83
CA LYS A 368 -10.98 -12.66 11.44
C LYS A 368 -10.17 -13.31 12.55
N ASP A 369 -9.32 -14.26 12.18
CA ASP A 369 -8.35 -14.89 13.07
C ASP A 369 -7.03 -14.10 13.14
N THR A 370 -5.99 -14.69 13.69
CA THR A 370 -4.68 -14.10 13.86
C THR A 370 -3.61 -14.81 13.02
N SER A 371 -2.39 -14.30 13.06
CA SER A 371 -1.22 -14.99 12.50
C SER A 371 -0.90 -16.27 13.29
N PRO A 372 -0.27 -17.29 12.69
CA PRO A 372 0.15 -18.49 13.40
C PRO A 372 1.09 -18.20 14.58
N TYR A 373 1.10 -19.10 15.54
CA TYR A 373 2.05 -19.18 16.67
C TYR A 373 2.02 -17.99 17.65
N GLN A 374 0.86 -17.36 17.87
CA GLN A 374 0.67 -16.29 18.85
C GLN A 374 0.08 -16.75 20.20
N LEU A 375 -0.10 -18.06 20.39
CA LEU A 375 -0.77 -18.60 21.56
C LEU A 375 0.19 -18.96 22.70
N TYR A 376 1.36 -19.48 22.37
CA TYR A 376 2.29 -20.06 23.34
C TYR A 376 3.69 -19.52 23.16
N ASN A 377 4.33 -19.14 24.25
CA ASN A 377 5.72 -18.74 24.24
C ASN A 377 6.63 -19.96 24.01
N THR A 378 7.66 -19.74 23.21
CA THR A 378 8.69 -20.72 22.88
C THR A 378 10.07 -20.25 23.35
N TYR A 379 11.05 -21.14 23.29
CA TYR A 379 12.46 -20.80 23.45
C TYR A 379 13.15 -20.95 22.12
N SER A 380 13.85 -19.92 21.69
CA SER A 380 14.83 -19.99 20.61
C SER A 380 16.21 -20.27 21.20
N PHE A 381 17.11 -20.79 20.36
CA PHE A 381 18.49 -21.01 20.78
C PHE A 381 19.40 -20.02 20.06
N LYS A 382 20.27 -19.38 20.82
CA LYS A 382 21.29 -18.48 20.30
C LYS A 382 22.68 -19.04 20.62
N PHE A 383 23.57 -19.04 19.65
CA PHE A 383 24.99 -19.28 19.92
C PHE A 383 25.60 -18.00 20.51
N ASP A 384 26.06 -18.10 21.74
CA ASP A 384 26.79 -17.03 22.41
C ASP A 384 28.16 -17.60 22.87
N ASN A 385 29.24 -17.02 22.35
CA ASN A 385 30.62 -17.45 22.62
C ASN A 385 30.85 -18.98 22.46
N GLY A 386 30.23 -19.59 21.46
CA GLY A 386 30.33 -21.02 21.19
C GLY A 386 29.42 -21.91 22.05
N VAL A 387 28.60 -21.35 22.94
CA VAL A 387 27.64 -22.06 23.77
C VAL A 387 26.23 -21.83 23.25
N LEU A 388 25.46 -22.90 23.08
CA LEU A 388 24.05 -22.85 22.71
C LEU A 388 23.23 -22.46 23.93
N THR A 389 22.72 -21.23 23.94
CA THR A 389 21.95 -20.67 25.07
C THR A 389 20.49 -20.52 24.69
N PRO A 390 19.54 -21.04 25.47
CA PRO A 390 18.13 -20.82 25.24
C PRO A 390 17.75 -19.37 25.52
N THR A 391 17.06 -18.75 24.57
CA THR A 391 16.55 -17.39 24.69
C THR A 391 15.02 -17.42 24.65
N LYS A 392 14.40 -16.80 25.63
CA LYS A 392 12.95 -16.69 25.70
C LYS A 392 12.48 -15.57 24.75
N ASP A 393 11.30 -15.77 24.15
CA ASP A 393 10.64 -14.69 23.43
C ASP A 393 10.43 -13.47 24.33
N ASN A 394 10.61 -12.28 23.75
CA ASN A 394 10.40 -11.03 24.47
C ASN A 394 8.95 -10.54 24.40
N VAL A 395 8.08 -11.21 23.64
CA VAL A 395 6.65 -10.95 23.52
C VAL A 395 5.87 -11.98 24.32
N LYS A 396 4.93 -11.54 25.15
CA LYS A 396 4.01 -12.42 25.85
C LYS A 396 2.92 -12.89 24.89
N MET A 397 2.87 -14.17 24.63
CA MET A 397 1.82 -14.82 23.83
C MET A 397 0.54 -14.98 24.68
N ASN A 398 -0.60 -15.27 24.01
CA ASN A 398 -1.90 -15.34 24.68
C ASN A 398 -2.72 -16.54 24.20
N ASP A 399 -2.88 -17.52 25.05
CA ASP A 399 -3.67 -18.74 24.78
C ASP A 399 -5.19 -18.55 24.94
N GLN A 400 -5.65 -17.31 25.22
CA GLN A 400 -7.07 -16.96 25.34
C GLN A 400 -7.55 -16.09 24.17
N LEU A 401 -6.77 -15.94 23.10
CA LEU A 401 -7.14 -15.12 21.94
C LEU A 401 -8.48 -15.55 21.34
N LYS A 402 -9.29 -14.55 21.00
CA LYS A 402 -10.60 -14.66 20.34
C LYS A 402 -10.53 -14.07 18.94
N PRO A 403 -11.40 -14.47 18.01
CA PRO A 403 -11.48 -13.82 16.71
C PRO A 403 -11.92 -12.35 16.83
N GLU A 404 -11.41 -11.53 15.93
CA GLU A 404 -11.94 -10.18 15.69
C GLU A 404 -13.31 -10.29 15.03
N ILE A 405 -14.26 -9.43 15.39
CA ILE A 405 -15.60 -9.39 14.77
C ILE A 405 -15.88 -7.98 14.26
N ALA A 406 -16.05 -7.86 12.96
CA ALA A 406 -16.55 -6.65 12.31
C ALA A 406 -18.04 -6.81 12.01
N THR A 407 -18.83 -5.83 12.41
CA THR A 407 -20.27 -5.73 12.10
C THR A 407 -20.52 -4.48 11.29
N SER A 408 -21.15 -4.62 10.12
CA SER A 408 -21.43 -3.55 9.18
C SER A 408 -22.94 -3.44 8.90
N TYR A 409 -23.40 -2.22 8.76
CA TYR A 409 -24.78 -1.87 8.31
C TYR A 409 -24.65 -0.91 7.13
N GLU A 410 -25.44 -1.16 6.08
CA GLU A 410 -25.41 -0.36 4.87
C GLU A 410 -26.82 -0.07 4.39
N ALA A 411 -27.01 1.14 3.87
CA ALA A 411 -28.24 1.55 3.19
C ALA A 411 -27.87 2.20 1.86
N GLY A 412 -28.45 1.74 0.77
CA GLY A 412 -28.15 2.21 -0.58
C GLY A 412 -29.38 2.53 -1.40
N LEU A 413 -29.20 3.46 -2.33
CA LEU A 413 -30.22 3.90 -3.28
C LEU A 413 -29.59 4.01 -4.67
N ASP A 414 -30.12 3.24 -5.64
CA ASP A 414 -29.73 3.31 -7.05
C ASP A 414 -30.92 3.85 -7.85
N MET A 415 -30.71 4.96 -8.56
CA MET A 415 -31.77 5.59 -9.38
C MET A 415 -31.23 5.89 -10.78
N LYS A 416 -32.11 5.68 -11.78
CA LYS A 416 -31.85 6.02 -13.18
C LYS A 416 -32.95 6.89 -13.72
N PHE A 417 -32.59 7.83 -14.58
CA PHE A 417 -33.45 8.85 -15.14
C PHE A 417 -33.29 8.98 -16.65
N LEU A 418 -34.27 9.59 -17.31
CA LEU A 418 -34.20 9.98 -18.72
C LEU A 418 -33.78 8.82 -19.64
N ASN A 419 -34.45 7.67 -19.52
CA ASN A 419 -34.11 6.43 -20.25
C ASN A 419 -32.69 5.96 -19.99
N ASN A 420 -32.27 5.96 -18.72
CA ASN A 420 -30.93 5.56 -18.22
C ASN A 420 -29.77 6.49 -18.65
N ARG A 421 -30.07 7.69 -19.20
CA ARG A 421 -29.05 8.66 -19.58
C ARG A 421 -28.37 9.32 -18.39
N LEU A 422 -29.04 9.34 -17.26
CA LEU A 422 -28.50 9.82 -15.97
C LEU A 422 -28.82 8.78 -14.90
N GLY A 423 -27.86 8.43 -14.08
CA GLY A 423 -28.07 7.56 -12.94
C GLY A 423 -27.10 7.88 -11.81
N PHE A 424 -27.52 7.57 -10.60
CA PHE A 424 -26.65 7.62 -9.45
C PHE A 424 -26.84 6.41 -8.54
N ASP A 425 -25.77 6.02 -7.87
CA ASP A 425 -25.76 5.10 -6.74
C ASP A 425 -25.25 5.85 -5.52
N PHE A 426 -26.02 5.79 -4.44
CA PHE A 426 -25.67 6.37 -3.14
C PHE A 426 -25.68 5.28 -2.08
N THR A 427 -24.62 5.19 -1.28
CA THR A 427 -24.52 4.26 -0.16
C THR A 427 -24.04 4.98 1.09
N TYR A 428 -24.74 4.79 2.20
CA TYR A 428 -24.28 5.10 3.54
C TYR A 428 -23.89 3.81 4.25
N TYR A 429 -22.76 3.80 4.94
CA TYR A 429 -22.34 2.66 5.74
C TYR A 429 -21.87 3.05 7.14
N TYR A 430 -22.04 2.12 8.07
CA TYR A 430 -21.49 2.15 9.40
C TYR A 430 -20.92 0.77 9.74
N SER A 431 -19.67 0.71 10.16
CA SER A 431 -18.96 -0.52 10.55
C SER A 431 -18.32 -0.36 11.92
N LYS A 432 -18.36 -1.44 12.71
CA LYS A 432 -17.76 -1.52 14.04
C LYS A 432 -16.99 -2.83 14.16
N THR A 433 -15.67 -2.72 14.41
CA THR A 433 -14.79 -3.86 14.70
C THR A 433 -14.48 -3.92 16.19
N LYS A 434 -14.65 -5.09 16.80
CA LYS A 434 -14.37 -5.38 18.20
C LYS A 434 -13.38 -6.51 18.33
N ASN A 435 -12.76 -6.62 19.53
CA ASN A 435 -11.81 -7.66 19.88
C ASN A 435 -10.61 -7.70 18.93
N GLN A 436 -10.12 -6.54 18.50
CA GLN A 436 -8.94 -6.50 17.64
C GLN A 436 -7.78 -7.21 18.31
N ILE A 437 -7.11 -8.08 17.56
CA ILE A 437 -5.92 -8.78 18.04
C ILE A 437 -4.72 -7.87 17.80
N MET A 438 -4.18 -7.31 18.87
CA MET A 438 -3.11 -6.35 18.81
C MET A 438 -2.00 -6.64 19.81
N LYS A 439 -0.79 -6.22 19.47
CA LYS A 439 0.36 -6.27 20.35
C LYS A 439 0.48 -4.93 21.09
N VAL A 440 0.35 -4.96 22.41
CA VAL A 440 0.43 -3.78 23.27
C VAL A 440 1.66 -3.84 24.19
N PRO A 441 2.14 -2.70 24.72
CA PRO A 441 3.20 -2.70 25.73
C PRO A 441 2.86 -3.63 26.92
N ALA A 442 3.87 -4.27 27.48
CA ALA A 442 3.72 -5.15 28.65
C ALA A 442 4.76 -4.84 29.72
N ALA A 443 4.45 -5.22 30.96
CA ALA A 443 5.40 -5.15 32.06
C ALA A 443 6.57 -6.13 31.86
N ALA A 444 7.71 -5.83 32.48
CA ALA A 444 8.85 -6.73 32.49
C ALA A 444 8.43 -8.14 32.94
N PRO A 445 8.98 -9.20 32.35
CA PRO A 445 10.14 -9.25 31.45
C PRO A 445 9.82 -9.16 29.92
N TRP A 446 8.63 -8.72 29.54
CA TRP A 446 8.11 -8.76 28.17
C TRP A 446 8.35 -7.45 27.43
N SER A 447 9.61 -7.12 27.15
CA SER A 447 9.99 -5.87 26.48
C SER A 447 9.43 -5.71 25.06
N GLY A 448 9.08 -6.80 24.39
CA GLY A 448 8.47 -6.83 23.07
C GLY A 448 6.95 -6.64 23.08
N GLY A 449 6.31 -6.54 24.28
CA GLY A 449 4.86 -6.38 24.41
C GLY A 449 4.11 -7.68 24.68
N GLN A 450 2.77 -7.62 24.60
CA GLN A 450 1.87 -8.76 24.76
C GLN A 450 0.73 -8.74 23.74
N TRP A 451 0.28 -9.92 23.33
CA TRP A 451 -0.90 -10.06 22.47
C TRP A 451 -2.18 -10.06 23.30
N VAL A 452 -3.14 -9.25 22.91
CA VAL A 452 -4.45 -9.14 23.59
C VAL A 452 -5.58 -8.99 22.56
N ASN A 453 -6.79 -9.37 22.95
CA ASN A 453 -7.99 -8.95 22.25
C ASN A 453 -8.46 -7.64 22.89
N ALA A 454 -8.24 -6.55 22.21
CA ALA A 454 -8.62 -5.24 22.71
C ALA A 454 -9.03 -4.34 21.54
N GLY A 455 -9.49 -3.17 21.89
CA GLY A 455 -9.82 -2.16 20.92
C GLY A 455 -11.17 -2.30 20.26
N MET A 456 -11.67 -1.14 19.91
CA MET A 456 -12.89 -0.96 19.16
C MET A 456 -12.70 0.19 18.17
N VAL A 457 -12.82 -0.13 16.89
CA VAL A 457 -12.75 0.85 15.80
C VAL A 457 -14.10 0.95 15.11
N THR A 458 -14.51 2.18 14.80
CA THR A 458 -15.72 2.46 14.02
C THR A 458 -15.36 3.18 12.75
N ASN A 459 -15.96 2.78 11.64
CA ASN A 459 -15.89 3.45 10.35
C ASN A 459 -17.30 3.81 9.92
N GLN A 460 -17.48 5.03 9.43
CA GLN A 460 -18.75 5.47 8.85
C GLN A 460 -18.47 6.38 7.66
N GLY A 461 -19.30 6.27 6.66
CA GLY A 461 -19.10 7.07 5.47
C GLY A 461 -20.25 7.05 4.49
N VAL A 462 -20.04 7.82 3.44
CA VAL A 462 -20.93 7.87 2.28
C VAL A 462 -20.13 7.65 1.01
N GLU A 463 -20.72 6.92 0.09
CA GLU A 463 -20.22 6.73 -1.27
C GLU A 463 -21.29 7.19 -2.25
N PHE A 464 -20.86 7.88 -3.28
CA PHE A 464 -21.73 8.39 -4.33
C PHE A 464 -21.08 8.18 -5.69
N MET A 465 -21.83 7.55 -6.59
CA MET A 465 -21.44 7.37 -7.98
C MET A 465 -22.50 8.01 -8.87
N LEU A 466 -22.06 8.87 -9.77
CA LEU A 466 -22.86 9.42 -10.85
C LEU A 466 -22.35 8.88 -12.18
N TYR A 467 -23.24 8.40 -13.02
CA TYR A 467 -22.93 8.05 -14.40
C TYR A 467 -23.96 8.69 -15.31
N SER A 468 -23.49 9.24 -16.43
CA SER A 468 -24.36 9.97 -17.33
C SER A 468 -23.88 9.99 -18.76
N THR A 469 -24.80 9.84 -19.69
CA THR A 469 -24.63 10.20 -21.10
C THR A 469 -25.36 11.53 -21.33
N LEU A 470 -24.64 12.64 -21.11
CA LEU A 470 -25.22 14.00 -21.14
C LEU A 470 -25.70 14.38 -22.53
N VAL A 471 -24.94 14.01 -23.54
CA VAL A 471 -25.28 14.23 -24.95
C VAL A 471 -25.08 12.94 -25.72
N GLU A 472 -26.04 12.57 -26.53
CA GLU A 472 -25.95 11.44 -27.46
C GLU A 472 -26.64 11.79 -28.77
N THR A 473 -25.88 11.78 -29.83
CA THR A 473 -26.35 11.98 -31.23
C THR A 473 -25.74 10.89 -32.08
N LYS A 474 -26.08 10.86 -33.38
CA LYS A 474 -25.52 9.90 -34.34
C LYS A 474 -23.98 9.94 -34.39
N ASP A 475 -23.40 11.15 -34.31
CA ASP A 475 -21.97 11.37 -34.55
C ASP A 475 -21.21 11.81 -33.27
N PHE A 476 -21.93 12.22 -32.21
CA PHE A 476 -21.30 12.76 -31.00
C PHE A 476 -21.95 12.19 -29.76
N ALA A 477 -21.11 11.75 -28.79
CA ALA A 477 -21.54 11.38 -27.44
C ALA A 477 -20.63 12.07 -26.41
N PHE A 478 -21.23 12.45 -25.28
CA PHE A 478 -20.52 12.94 -24.11
C PHE A 478 -21.00 12.21 -22.88
N ASP A 479 -20.09 11.41 -22.29
CA ASP A 479 -20.29 10.66 -21.06
C ASP A 479 -19.52 11.31 -19.91
N LEU A 480 -20.13 11.35 -18.74
CA LEU A 480 -19.51 11.84 -17.53
C LEU A 480 -19.75 10.87 -16.37
N ASN A 481 -18.67 10.36 -15.79
CA ASN A 481 -18.70 9.55 -14.57
C ASN A 481 -18.03 10.30 -13.43
N VAL A 482 -18.67 10.28 -12.25
CA VAL A 482 -18.15 10.89 -11.02
C VAL A 482 -18.27 9.88 -9.89
N ASN A 483 -17.17 9.61 -9.18
CA ASN A 483 -17.18 8.81 -7.96
C ASN A 483 -16.69 9.68 -6.80
N MET A 484 -17.37 9.59 -5.66
CA MET A 484 -17.05 10.35 -4.45
C MET A 484 -17.14 9.42 -3.25
N ALA A 485 -16.22 9.56 -2.30
CA ALA A 485 -16.25 8.84 -1.03
C ALA A 485 -15.79 9.73 0.11
N HIS A 486 -16.53 9.69 1.20
CA HIS A 486 -16.17 10.30 2.48
C HIS A 486 -16.21 9.23 3.56
N ASN A 487 -15.10 9.05 4.30
CA ASN A 487 -14.98 8.09 5.40
C ASN A 487 -14.43 8.75 6.65
N VAL A 488 -14.95 8.38 7.80
CA VAL A 488 -14.41 8.75 9.11
C VAL A 488 -14.18 7.49 9.93
N SER A 489 -12.90 7.23 10.21
CA SER A 489 -12.48 6.14 11.09
C SER A 489 -12.12 6.69 12.47
N LYS A 490 -12.71 6.10 13.53
CA LYS A 490 -12.43 6.46 14.92
C LYS A 490 -12.09 5.24 15.75
N VAL A 491 -11.05 5.37 16.55
CA VAL A 491 -10.75 4.40 17.61
C VAL A 491 -11.54 4.77 18.84
N LYS A 492 -12.47 3.92 19.24
CA LYS A 492 -13.29 4.14 20.44
C LYS A 492 -12.56 3.74 21.71
N GLU A 493 -11.89 2.61 21.61
CA GLU A 493 -11.12 2.00 22.71
C GLU A 493 -9.86 1.35 22.12
N LEU A 494 -8.79 1.32 22.86
CA LEU A 494 -7.58 0.54 22.57
C LEU A 494 -7.53 -0.67 23.53
N ALA A 495 -6.66 -0.64 24.54
CA ALA A 495 -6.59 -1.70 25.53
C ALA A 495 -6.69 -1.10 26.96
N PRO A 496 -7.91 -0.74 27.40
CA PRO A 496 -8.09 -0.06 28.69
C PRO A 496 -7.70 -0.94 29.88
N GLU A 497 -7.88 -2.25 29.80
CA GLU A 497 -7.47 -3.20 30.85
C GLU A 497 -5.94 -3.24 31.04
N GLU A 498 -5.20 -2.91 30.00
CA GLU A 498 -3.73 -2.82 29.98
C GLU A 498 -3.23 -1.37 30.14
N ASN A 499 -4.11 -0.42 30.43
CA ASN A 499 -3.83 1.02 30.51
C ASN A 499 -3.25 1.62 29.23
N VAL A 500 -3.59 1.08 28.05
CA VAL A 500 -3.13 1.56 26.74
C VAL A 500 -4.19 2.47 26.13
N ASN A 501 -3.91 3.77 26.08
CA ASN A 501 -4.79 4.83 25.54
C ASN A 501 -4.30 5.38 24.21
N TYR A 502 -3.08 5.08 23.80
CA TYR A 502 -2.53 5.44 22.49
C TYR A 502 -1.67 4.31 21.94
N MET A 503 -1.49 4.27 20.64
CA MET A 503 -0.64 3.32 19.94
C MET A 503 -0.08 3.95 18.68
N PHE A 504 1.20 3.72 18.40
CA PHE A 504 1.80 4.03 17.11
C PHE A 504 1.75 2.79 16.20
N PHE A 505 1.40 3.02 14.92
CA PHE A 505 1.30 1.93 13.94
C PHE A 505 2.64 1.65 13.27
N ASN A 506 3.43 2.70 13.11
CA ASN A 506 4.72 2.60 12.48
C ASN A 506 5.67 3.64 13.07
N GLY A 507 6.89 3.25 13.32
CA GLY A 507 7.97 4.12 13.70
C GLY A 507 9.24 3.57 13.09
N ASP A 508 9.64 4.08 11.93
CA ASP A 508 11.05 4.06 11.59
C ASP A 508 11.71 5.06 12.53
N GLY A 509 12.62 4.58 13.40
CA GLY A 509 13.31 5.41 14.39
C GLY A 509 14.10 6.60 13.80
N ASN A 510 14.23 6.65 12.49
CA ASN A 510 14.95 7.70 11.76
C ASN A 510 14.05 8.90 11.37
N PHE A 511 12.72 8.77 11.46
CA PHE A 511 11.81 9.87 11.16
C PHE A 511 11.39 10.62 12.42
N PRO A 512 11.35 11.96 12.37
CA PRO A 512 10.93 12.78 13.51
C PRO A 512 9.40 12.80 13.72
N VAL A 513 8.67 11.91 13.03
CA VAL A 513 7.22 11.75 13.15
C VAL A 513 6.83 10.28 13.31
N LYS A 514 5.73 10.06 14.01
CA LYS A 514 5.06 8.77 14.15
C LYS A 514 3.61 8.91 13.71
N VAL A 515 3.04 7.86 13.13
CA VAL A 515 1.59 7.79 12.86
C VAL A 515 0.96 6.83 13.85
N GLY A 516 -0.13 7.25 14.46
CA GLY A 516 -0.78 6.47 15.49
C GLY A 516 -2.23 6.84 15.73
N THR A 517 -2.70 6.53 16.91
CA THR A 517 -4.05 6.86 17.34
C THR A 517 -4.16 6.91 18.85
N ARG A 518 -5.18 7.63 19.33
CA ARG A 518 -5.60 7.62 20.75
C ARG A 518 -7.04 7.14 20.86
N ALA A 519 -7.37 6.57 22.03
CA ALA A 519 -8.74 6.22 22.37
C ALA A 519 -9.65 7.47 22.31
N GLY A 520 -10.82 7.35 21.67
CA GLY A 520 -11.76 8.44 21.45
C GLY A 520 -11.46 9.35 20.24
N HIS A 521 -10.31 9.18 19.56
CA HIS A 521 -9.85 10.04 18.47
C HIS A 521 -9.96 9.38 17.09
N LYS A 522 -9.68 10.17 16.05
CA LYS A 522 -9.59 9.66 14.69
C LYS A 522 -8.38 8.74 14.53
N LEU A 523 -8.54 7.70 13.72
CA LEU A 523 -7.44 6.86 13.29
C LEU A 523 -6.43 7.67 12.46
N GLY A 524 -5.11 7.43 12.64
CA GLY A 524 -4.07 8.00 11.79
C GLY A 524 -3.69 9.45 12.14
N GLU A 525 -3.65 9.79 13.42
CA GLU A 525 -3.05 11.04 13.89
C GLU A 525 -1.53 11.03 13.66
N ILE A 526 -0.96 12.17 13.27
CA ILE A 526 0.48 12.38 13.08
C ILE A 526 1.03 13.04 14.34
N TYR A 527 2.11 12.50 14.88
CA TYR A 527 2.79 12.98 16.08
C TYR A 527 4.24 13.31 15.75
N ALA A 528 4.73 14.47 16.13
CA ALA A 528 6.16 14.75 16.10
C ALA A 528 6.82 14.20 17.36
N THR A 529 8.00 13.59 17.21
CA THR A 529 8.80 13.10 18.34
C THR A 529 9.52 14.23 19.10
N SER A 530 9.54 15.42 18.52
CA SER A 530 10.03 16.67 19.10
C SER A 530 9.10 17.81 18.69
N LEU A 531 8.53 18.51 19.66
CA LEU A 531 7.65 19.67 19.47
C LEU A 531 8.32 20.92 20.05
N TYR A 532 7.94 22.10 19.55
CA TYR A 532 8.32 23.34 20.23
C TYR A 532 7.75 23.40 21.65
N LYS A 533 8.60 23.77 22.61
CA LYS A 533 8.15 24.15 23.95
C LYS A 533 7.45 25.49 23.87
N ARG A 534 6.21 25.56 24.35
CA ARG A 534 5.39 26.75 24.29
C ARG A 534 4.97 27.20 25.71
N ASN A 535 4.82 28.50 25.91
CA ASN A 535 4.22 29.04 27.11
C ASN A 535 2.68 28.93 27.12
N GLU A 536 2.02 29.40 28.15
CA GLU A 536 0.56 29.38 28.27
C GLU A 536 -0.16 30.20 27.19
N ASN A 537 0.49 31.19 26.63
CA ASN A 537 -0.04 32.02 25.53
C ASN A 537 0.12 31.36 24.14
N GLY A 538 0.85 30.22 24.05
CA GLY A 538 1.17 29.54 22.80
C GLY A 538 2.45 30.03 22.11
N ASP A 539 3.19 30.97 22.68
CA ASP A 539 4.46 31.47 22.13
C ASP A 539 5.55 30.40 22.27
N ILE A 540 6.43 30.30 21.28
CA ILE A 540 7.58 29.37 21.32
C ILE A 540 8.61 29.92 22.31
N ILE A 541 9.07 29.11 23.24
CA ILE A 541 10.13 29.47 24.19
C ILE A 541 11.48 29.23 23.55
N VAL A 542 12.35 30.22 23.59
CA VAL A 542 13.74 30.13 23.12
C VAL A 542 14.72 30.05 24.30
N ASN A 543 15.85 29.37 24.05
CA ASN A 543 16.93 29.24 25.02
C ASN A 543 17.85 30.51 25.02
N GLU A 544 18.87 30.50 25.84
CA GLU A 544 19.87 31.58 25.95
C GLU A 544 20.59 31.88 24.62
N ASN A 545 20.63 30.89 23.68
CA ASN A 545 21.24 31.07 22.37
C ASN A 545 20.27 31.62 21.32
N GLY A 546 19.01 31.90 21.69
CA GLY A 546 17.98 32.41 20.77
C GLY A 546 17.38 31.34 19.89
N LEU A 547 17.60 30.02 20.16
CA LEU A 547 17.07 28.89 19.44
C LEU A 547 15.86 28.30 20.17
N PRO A 548 14.90 27.69 19.46
CA PRO A 548 13.71 27.15 20.09
C PRO A 548 14.02 25.98 21.03
N MET A 549 13.38 25.98 22.19
CA MET A 549 13.36 24.85 23.10
C MET A 549 12.34 23.81 22.61
N THR A 550 12.61 22.53 22.88
CA THR A 550 11.76 21.44 22.43
C THR A 550 11.30 20.52 23.55
N VAL A 551 10.19 19.85 23.33
CA VAL A 551 9.62 18.80 24.18
C VAL A 551 9.77 17.47 23.42
N THR A 552 10.50 16.53 24.00
CA THR A 552 10.76 15.19 23.43
C THR A 552 10.14 14.07 24.25
N ASN A 553 9.49 14.37 25.38
CA ASN A 553 8.85 13.39 26.22
C ASN A 553 7.57 12.83 25.57
N GLU A 554 7.52 11.52 25.40
CA GLU A 554 6.41 10.84 24.75
C GLU A 554 5.06 11.11 25.43
N SER A 555 5.01 11.14 26.75
CA SER A 555 3.79 11.43 27.51
C SER A 555 3.22 12.82 27.23
N GLU A 556 4.04 13.76 26.75
CA GLU A 556 3.62 15.11 26.41
C GLU A 556 3.23 15.24 24.93
N TYR A 557 4.09 14.76 24.00
CA TYR A 557 3.80 14.92 22.57
C TYR A 557 2.63 14.05 22.08
N VAL A 558 2.38 12.91 22.71
CA VAL A 558 1.25 12.04 22.37
C VAL A 558 -0.12 12.73 22.54
N ASN A 559 -0.18 13.77 23.39
CA ASN A 559 -1.40 14.55 23.60
C ASN A 559 -1.56 15.72 22.61
N LYS A 560 -0.58 15.93 21.72
CA LYS A 560 -0.52 17.05 20.79
C LYS A 560 -0.26 16.55 19.36
N PRO A 561 -1.24 15.88 18.71
CA PRO A 561 -1.08 15.50 17.30
C PRO A 561 -0.93 16.75 16.43
N ILE A 562 -0.04 16.69 15.46
CA ILE A 562 0.26 17.80 14.54
C ILE A 562 -0.47 17.67 13.19
N GLY A 563 -1.20 16.59 12.96
CA GLY A 563 -1.98 16.35 11.76
C GLY A 563 -2.74 15.02 11.79
N ASN A 564 -3.45 14.72 10.73
CA ASN A 564 -4.17 13.46 10.54
C ASN A 564 -4.17 13.05 9.07
N ILE A 565 -3.81 11.79 8.78
CA ILE A 565 -3.67 11.27 7.41
C ILE A 565 -5.00 11.06 6.67
N GLN A 566 -6.16 11.08 7.36
CA GLN A 566 -7.44 10.77 6.74
C GLN A 566 -7.93 11.91 5.86
N PRO A 567 -8.23 11.65 4.56
CA PRO A 567 -8.85 12.64 3.70
C PRO A 567 -10.30 12.92 4.14
N LYS A 568 -10.76 14.14 3.91
CA LYS A 568 -12.16 14.52 4.09
C LYS A 568 -13.04 14.04 2.93
N LEU A 569 -12.48 14.01 1.71
CA LEU A 569 -13.16 13.57 0.50
C LEU A 569 -12.14 13.02 -0.49
N THR A 570 -12.47 11.88 -1.11
CA THR A 570 -11.82 11.38 -2.32
C THR A 570 -12.81 11.41 -3.46
N MET A 571 -12.37 11.84 -4.66
CA MET A 571 -13.24 11.98 -5.81
C MET A 571 -12.49 11.64 -7.10
N SER A 572 -13.18 11.03 -8.06
CA SER A 572 -12.71 10.93 -9.43
C SER A 572 -13.76 11.44 -10.41
N VAL A 573 -13.30 12.09 -11.47
CA VAL A 573 -14.16 12.61 -12.55
C VAL A 573 -13.57 12.12 -13.89
N SER A 574 -14.42 11.44 -14.67
CA SER A 574 -14.03 10.85 -15.96
C SER A 574 -14.97 11.34 -17.06
N PRO A 575 -14.66 12.48 -17.72
CA PRO A 575 -15.34 12.88 -18.96
C PRO A 575 -14.83 12.06 -20.15
N THR A 576 -15.74 11.64 -21.02
CA THR A 576 -15.44 10.97 -22.28
C THR A 576 -16.21 11.60 -23.42
N PHE A 577 -15.53 12.06 -24.45
CA PHE A 577 -16.09 12.63 -25.66
C PHE A 577 -15.85 11.69 -26.83
N THR A 578 -16.90 11.32 -27.53
CA THR A 578 -16.81 10.51 -28.76
C THR A 578 -17.35 11.29 -29.93
N TYR A 579 -16.57 11.41 -31.00
CA TYR A 579 -16.98 12.07 -32.25
C TYR A 579 -16.48 11.31 -33.48
N LYS A 580 -17.41 10.75 -34.26
CA LYS A 580 -17.12 10.03 -35.53
C LYS A 580 -15.96 9.03 -35.44
N GLY A 581 -15.92 8.24 -34.35
CA GLY A 581 -14.88 7.24 -34.12
C GLY A 581 -13.65 7.76 -33.38
N ILE A 582 -13.50 9.06 -33.17
CA ILE A 582 -12.49 9.64 -32.25
C ILE A 582 -13.06 9.62 -30.85
N THR A 583 -12.31 9.09 -29.92
CA THR A 583 -12.65 9.11 -28.47
C THR A 583 -11.57 9.86 -27.70
N LEU A 584 -11.96 10.89 -26.98
CA LEU A 584 -11.13 11.63 -26.03
C LEU A 584 -11.65 11.36 -24.62
N SER A 585 -10.83 10.80 -23.74
CA SER A 585 -11.18 10.57 -22.34
C SER A 585 -10.10 11.12 -21.40
N ALA A 586 -10.53 11.60 -20.25
CA ALA A 586 -9.66 12.06 -19.19
C ALA A 586 -10.10 11.44 -17.87
N LEU A 587 -9.14 11.21 -16.96
CA LEU A 587 -9.41 10.81 -15.59
C LEU A 587 -8.74 11.83 -14.66
N PHE A 588 -9.57 12.56 -13.94
CA PHE A 588 -9.14 13.41 -12.85
C PHE A 588 -9.28 12.63 -11.52
N ASP A 589 -8.20 12.58 -10.75
CA ASP A 589 -8.14 11.99 -9.41
C ASP A 589 -7.92 13.09 -8.39
N MET A 590 -8.78 13.16 -7.38
CA MET A 590 -8.84 14.26 -6.44
C MET A 590 -8.91 13.74 -5.03
N LYS A 591 -8.18 14.37 -4.16
CA LYS A 591 -8.19 14.13 -2.71
C LYS A 591 -8.25 15.49 -2.01
N PHE A 592 -9.14 15.63 -1.05
CA PHE A 592 -9.29 16.85 -0.27
C PHE A 592 -9.12 16.55 1.21
N GLY A 593 -8.23 17.31 1.87
CA GLY A 593 -7.86 17.14 3.27
C GLY A 593 -6.97 15.93 3.51
N GLY A 594 -6.69 15.70 4.78
CA GLY A 594 -5.59 14.86 5.25
C GLY A 594 -4.29 15.64 5.25
N ASP A 595 -3.36 15.22 6.07
CA ASP A 595 -2.07 15.87 6.25
C ASP A 595 -0.93 14.93 5.87
N ILE A 596 0.17 15.47 5.41
CA ILE A 596 1.39 14.75 5.07
C ILE A 596 2.61 15.46 5.66
N PHE A 597 3.50 14.68 6.26
CA PHE A 597 4.82 15.16 6.66
C PHE A 597 5.80 15.05 5.48
N SER A 598 6.52 16.13 5.18
CA SER A 598 7.53 16.14 4.12
C SER A 598 8.94 16.08 4.69
N TYR A 599 9.51 14.88 4.77
CA TYR A 599 10.89 14.71 5.18
C TYR A 599 11.88 15.30 4.18
N SER A 600 11.60 15.21 2.87
CA SER A 600 12.43 15.81 1.83
C SER A 600 12.54 17.33 1.98
N GLU A 601 11.42 18.01 2.26
CA GLU A 601 11.42 19.47 2.50
C GLU A 601 12.16 19.84 3.80
N MET A 602 12.02 19.02 4.84
CA MET A 602 12.77 19.20 6.08
C MET A 602 14.28 19.08 5.84
N LEU A 603 14.73 18.03 5.14
CA LEU A 603 16.14 17.85 4.78
C LEU A 603 16.66 19.01 3.90
N ALA A 604 15.91 19.35 2.85
CA ALA A 604 16.29 20.44 1.95
C ALA A 604 16.36 21.79 2.69
N THR A 605 15.47 22.02 3.65
CA THR A 605 15.48 23.22 4.48
C THR A 605 16.70 23.27 5.38
N GLY A 606 16.98 22.20 6.14
CA GLY A 606 18.14 22.14 7.03
C GLY A 606 19.48 22.28 6.29
N ASN A 607 19.52 21.87 5.01
CA ASN A 607 20.71 21.98 4.15
C ASN A 607 20.71 23.25 3.26
N GLY A 608 19.76 24.17 3.44
CA GLY A 608 19.71 25.44 2.69
C GLY A 608 19.33 25.30 1.21
N LEU A 609 18.67 24.22 0.82
CA LEU A 609 18.28 23.89 -0.56
C LEU A 609 16.81 24.21 -0.86
N ALA A 610 15.95 24.28 0.17
CA ALA A 610 14.55 24.58 0.02
C ALA A 610 14.30 26.06 -0.35
N LYS A 611 13.25 26.33 -1.13
CA LYS A 611 12.87 27.70 -1.53
C LYS A 611 12.69 28.64 -0.34
N ARG A 612 12.17 28.16 0.80
CA ARG A 612 11.99 28.96 2.02
C ARG A 612 13.32 29.50 2.57
N THR A 613 14.46 28.86 2.29
CA THR A 613 15.80 29.28 2.74
C THR A 613 16.41 30.36 1.88
N LEU A 614 15.72 30.86 0.83
CA LEU A 614 16.15 32.03 0.07
C LEU A 614 16.16 33.32 0.95
N ASN A 615 15.26 33.41 1.92
CA ASN A 615 15.30 34.45 2.93
C ASN A 615 16.29 34.08 4.04
N ARG A 616 17.55 34.46 3.87
CA ARG A 616 18.66 34.07 4.75
C ARG A 616 19.18 35.21 5.61
N GLY A 617 18.51 36.38 5.60
CA GLY A 617 18.98 37.57 6.30
C GLY A 617 20.27 38.14 5.71
N GLU A 618 20.39 38.17 4.38
CA GLU A 618 21.57 38.74 3.68
C GLU A 618 21.85 40.16 4.12
N GLU A 619 20.82 40.97 4.36
CA GLU A 619 20.88 42.34 4.86
C GLU A 619 21.50 42.44 6.25
N ASN A 620 21.45 41.34 7.05
CA ASN A 620 22.02 41.24 8.39
C ASN A 620 23.22 40.27 8.44
N ASN A 621 23.95 40.12 7.34
CA ASN A 621 25.11 39.23 7.24
C ASN A 621 24.75 37.75 7.55
N TYR A 622 23.60 37.26 7.03
CA TYR A 622 23.06 35.92 7.23
C TYR A 622 22.69 35.60 8.69
N MET A 623 22.45 36.60 9.50
CA MET A 623 21.93 36.44 10.86
C MET A 623 20.42 36.62 10.88
N MET A 624 19.74 35.77 11.61
CA MET A 624 18.27 35.71 11.73
C MET A 624 17.87 35.69 13.20
N VAL A 625 16.67 36.15 13.51
CA VAL A 625 16.07 36.02 14.85
C VAL A 625 14.96 34.99 14.80
N PHE A 626 15.04 33.98 15.65
CA PHE A 626 13.95 32.97 15.73
C PHE A 626 12.73 33.60 16.43
N PRO A 627 11.52 33.50 15.85
CA PRO A 627 10.33 34.07 16.46
C PRO A 627 9.95 33.29 17.74
N GLY A 628 9.90 33.99 18.86
CA GLY A 628 9.59 33.39 20.17
C GLY A 628 9.86 34.36 21.33
N VAL A 629 9.72 33.83 22.54
CA VAL A 629 9.95 34.55 23.78
C VAL A 629 10.96 33.79 24.66
N THR A 630 11.65 34.48 25.50
CA THR A 630 12.50 33.90 26.55
C THR A 630 11.63 33.18 27.60
N GLU A 631 12.23 32.44 28.51
CA GLU A 631 11.49 31.85 29.62
C GLU A 631 10.84 32.91 30.55
N SER A 632 11.39 34.16 30.58
CA SER A 632 10.79 35.29 31.30
C SER A 632 9.61 35.93 30.56
N GLY A 633 9.33 35.52 29.30
CA GLY A 633 8.25 36.08 28.48
C GLY A 633 8.65 37.28 27.64
N GLU A 634 9.93 37.68 27.62
CA GLU A 634 10.43 38.75 26.77
C GLU A 634 10.60 38.30 25.31
N VAL A 635 10.29 39.17 24.36
CA VAL A 635 10.45 38.88 22.92
C VAL A 635 11.92 38.58 22.61
N ASN A 636 12.18 37.49 21.89
CA ASN A 636 13.52 37.13 21.46
C ASN A 636 14.08 38.15 20.47
N THR A 637 15.26 38.65 20.78
CA THR A 637 16.02 39.58 19.93
C THR A 637 17.39 39.03 19.55
N LYS A 638 17.71 37.81 20.02
CA LYS A 638 19.02 37.20 19.81
C LYS A 638 19.15 36.69 18.39
N GLN A 639 20.20 37.11 17.72
CA GLN A 639 20.54 36.69 16.37
C GLN A 639 21.26 35.33 16.38
N VAL A 640 20.89 34.46 15.46
CA VAL A 640 21.52 33.18 15.16
C VAL A 640 21.86 33.11 13.67
N SER A 641 22.79 32.26 13.27
CA SER A 641 23.07 32.07 11.84
C SER A 641 21.86 31.51 11.10
N ALA A 642 21.72 31.78 9.82
CA ALA A 642 20.67 31.22 9.00
C ALA A 642 20.70 29.67 9.01
N SER A 643 21.89 29.06 9.09
CA SER A 643 22.04 27.60 9.22
C SER A 643 21.45 27.08 10.53
N GLU A 644 21.71 27.72 11.65
CA GLU A 644 21.14 27.37 12.96
C GLU A 644 19.63 27.61 12.98
N TYR A 645 19.15 28.71 12.40
CA TYR A 645 17.73 29.02 12.28
C TYR A 645 16.97 27.90 11.54
N TYR A 646 17.38 27.58 10.31
CA TYR A 646 16.71 26.57 9.50
C TYR A 646 16.94 25.14 10.00
N GLY A 647 18.08 24.86 10.61
CA GLY A 647 18.38 23.60 11.25
C GLY A 647 17.60 23.33 12.54
N SER A 648 17.06 24.39 13.18
CA SER A 648 16.26 24.28 14.42
C SER A 648 14.76 24.08 14.19
N LEU A 649 14.29 24.15 12.93
CA LEU A 649 12.89 23.93 12.61
C LEU A 649 12.47 22.49 12.94
N GLN A 650 11.27 22.34 13.49
CA GLN A 650 10.74 21.07 13.95
C GLN A 650 9.82 20.42 12.91
N ALA A 651 9.49 19.15 13.11
CA ALA A 651 8.60 18.40 12.20
C ALA A 651 7.22 19.07 12.01
N GLU A 652 6.73 19.83 12.98
CA GLU A 652 5.47 20.59 12.89
C GLU A 652 5.48 21.67 11.79
N ASP A 653 6.67 22.17 11.37
CA ASP A 653 6.83 23.14 10.27
C ASP A 653 6.74 22.51 8.86
N PHE A 654 6.72 21.19 8.80
CA PHE A 654 6.77 20.41 7.57
C PHE A 654 5.55 19.52 7.38
N ILE A 655 4.45 19.85 8.05
CA ILE A 655 3.14 19.26 7.82
C ILE A 655 2.41 20.07 6.75
N TYR A 656 1.95 19.40 5.72
CA TYR A 656 1.26 20.01 4.59
C TYR A 656 -0.11 19.36 4.38
N ASP A 657 -1.06 20.16 3.88
CA ASP A 657 -2.33 19.62 3.37
C ASP A 657 -2.05 18.66 2.21
N ALA A 658 -2.53 17.44 2.32
CA ALA A 658 -2.34 16.38 1.34
C ALA A 658 -3.39 16.43 0.20
N SER A 659 -4.13 17.53 0.07
CA SER A 659 -5.09 17.73 -1.02
C SER A 659 -4.39 17.83 -2.37
N PHE A 660 -5.01 17.23 -3.38
CA PHE A 660 -4.55 17.37 -4.75
C PHE A 660 -5.69 17.21 -5.76
N ILE A 661 -5.46 17.75 -6.96
CA ILE A 661 -6.20 17.47 -8.18
C ILE A 661 -5.18 17.08 -9.23
N LYS A 662 -5.25 15.85 -9.74
CA LYS A 662 -4.31 15.29 -10.73
C LYS A 662 -5.06 14.85 -11.98
N LEU A 663 -4.53 15.20 -13.13
CA LEU A 663 -4.90 14.56 -14.41
C LEU A 663 -4.16 13.22 -14.49
N LYS A 664 -4.84 12.15 -14.05
CA LYS A 664 -4.23 10.83 -13.92
C LYS A 664 -4.09 10.09 -15.24
N GLU A 665 -5.01 10.33 -16.16
CA GLU A 665 -4.98 9.74 -17.49
C GLU A 665 -5.62 10.70 -18.49
N LEU A 666 -5.00 10.81 -19.65
CA LEU A 666 -5.55 11.42 -20.84
C LEU A 666 -5.39 10.45 -22.00
N SER A 667 -6.49 10.09 -22.66
CA SER A 667 -6.47 9.14 -23.77
C SER A 667 -7.15 9.76 -24.98
N ILE A 668 -6.51 9.62 -26.14
CA ILE A 668 -7.12 9.92 -27.44
C ILE A 668 -7.03 8.68 -28.32
N GLY A 669 -8.15 8.21 -28.84
CA GLY A 669 -8.25 7.01 -29.64
C GLY A 669 -9.04 7.22 -30.91
N TYR A 670 -8.78 6.36 -31.89
CA TYR A 670 -9.56 6.31 -33.13
C TYR A 670 -9.96 4.88 -33.46
N SER A 671 -11.26 4.68 -33.61
CA SER A 671 -11.87 3.42 -34.05
C SER A 671 -12.10 3.47 -35.55
N PHE A 672 -11.36 2.67 -36.31
CA PHE A 672 -11.49 2.60 -37.75
C PHE A 672 -12.83 1.97 -38.12
N PRO A 673 -13.65 2.65 -38.95
CA PRO A 673 -14.93 2.06 -39.38
C PRO A 673 -14.71 0.78 -40.19
N SER A 674 -15.60 -0.18 -40.02
CA SER A 674 -15.53 -1.50 -40.67
C SER A 674 -15.49 -1.41 -42.20
N SER A 675 -16.01 -0.29 -42.78
CA SER A 675 -15.93 -0.01 -44.23
C SER A 675 -14.51 0.12 -44.74
N MET A 676 -13.58 0.65 -43.94
CA MET A 676 -12.16 0.76 -44.26
C MET A 676 -11.43 -0.58 -44.18
N LEU A 677 -11.92 -1.51 -43.38
CA LEU A 677 -11.27 -2.79 -43.10
C LEU A 677 -11.74 -3.93 -44.04
N LYS A 678 -12.77 -3.71 -44.81
CA LYS A 678 -13.43 -4.74 -45.68
C LYS A 678 -12.47 -5.52 -46.59
N LYS A 679 -11.35 -4.92 -46.99
CA LYS A 679 -10.33 -5.54 -47.86
C LYS A 679 -9.17 -6.19 -47.12
N THR A 680 -9.23 -6.22 -45.81
CA THR A 680 -8.19 -6.78 -44.92
C THR A 680 -8.74 -7.95 -44.12
N PRO A 681 -7.89 -8.84 -43.60
CA PRO A 681 -8.35 -9.89 -42.67
C PRO A 681 -8.70 -9.35 -41.29
N VAL A 682 -8.62 -8.04 -41.05
CA VAL A 682 -8.84 -7.40 -39.76
C VAL A 682 -10.30 -6.99 -39.66
N ASN A 683 -11.00 -7.47 -38.61
CA ASN A 683 -12.41 -7.19 -38.37
C ASN A 683 -12.63 -5.85 -37.65
N SER A 684 -11.71 -5.47 -36.78
CA SER A 684 -11.72 -4.20 -36.04
C SER A 684 -10.30 -3.70 -35.79
N LEU A 685 -10.11 -2.40 -35.88
CA LEU A 685 -8.84 -1.74 -35.56
C LEU A 685 -9.11 -0.50 -34.73
N ASN A 686 -8.48 -0.45 -33.55
CA ASN A 686 -8.43 0.72 -32.68
C ASN A 686 -6.98 1.12 -32.45
N VAL A 687 -6.70 2.40 -32.54
CA VAL A 687 -5.40 2.97 -32.21
C VAL A 687 -5.63 4.05 -31.16
N SER A 688 -4.91 4.01 -30.07
CA SER A 688 -5.02 5.00 -29.00
C SER A 688 -3.64 5.42 -28.50
N PHE A 689 -3.56 6.69 -28.13
CA PHE A 689 -2.46 7.26 -27.37
C PHE A 689 -2.97 7.53 -25.95
N VAL A 690 -2.22 7.08 -24.95
CA VAL A 690 -2.57 7.23 -23.54
C VAL A 690 -1.40 7.86 -22.81
N ALA A 691 -1.66 8.98 -22.15
CA ALA A 691 -0.70 9.63 -21.25
C ALA A 691 -1.20 9.49 -19.81
N ARG A 692 -0.31 9.17 -18.89
CA ARG A 692 -0.63 8.95 -17.48
C ARG A 692 0.25 9.75 -16.55
N ASN A 693 -0.30 10.10 -15.37
CA ASN A 693 0.38 10.85 -14.32
C ASN A 693 0.89 12.23 -14.81
N LEU A 694 0.01 12.94 -15.50
CA LEU A 694 0.26 14.27 -16.06
C LEU A 694 0.18 15.37 -15.00
#